data_6423630efd6a4e45ad5eba30180fa795
#
_entry.id   6423630efd6a4e45ad5eba30180fa795
#
_cell.length_a   1.000
_cell.length_b   1.000
_cell.length_c   1.000
_cell.angle_alpha   90.00
_cell.angle_beta   90.00
_cell.angle_gamma   90.00
#
_symmetry.space_group_name_H-M   'P 1'
#
loop_
_entity.id
_entity.type
_entity.pdbx_description
1 polymer ?
#
loop_
_entity_poly.entity_id
_entity_poly.type
_entity_poly.pdbx_seq_one_letter_code
_entity_poly.pdbx_strand_id
1 'polypeptide(L)'
;EASSAVNVYIDGVGQKSYLFGGVSGQEQSAGNPFPQLAIGEYKVITSNYKAEFDQVGSAAIVASTKSGGNEFHGEIFGRTTNTDFRARQADERAGAPNADGSKRQTHQDEYGMAFSGPIVKDKAHFFVSYEGKGFEVSANPVSVPDSFSALSDDLPAGVQSRLGSVTRPFKEDLYFGKIDWDVGENDRLELTAKYRDEKSRDDVGDRNTAIAGKNNLNTEERYDLRWQHFGERYVNEARVSYEDVLFNPNAFTLGNQNIYTRGVAEDDVLIRDNATSGLAIQRKGQKGPSFQNDLTFNSIDWHGSHVIKMGVKYKEVELTQSENSTVNPSFYYAVADGLGTSAIPYQVKFNLPFAGAAPSVTTKSKQLGLYIQDDWDVNDKLQLNLGVRWDGEKIPSYLDNVTPPEVVAALNGPGTDPTVSATYAEQLAKGGVNINDYISTGNNRKQDNNNFAPRLGFSYDFRGDESLVLFGGAGRSYDRNLFDILGLEQVKSALAQYTLRFAEAAPGCTPAPGTCVNWNPAYLSDPASLGGLVNSGVRNGEIDLLNNDLKTPYSDQYSLGLRTRLGEWNTSATVSYIHSKDGLILTLGNRYPNGDFFQNGGQPWNENPPGFGSLLIGNNGVETKTGQLLLSADKPYTQESGWGLTAAYTFSRARGNRGNDERYGFDAATIADYPFLDLNAVPRHRLVLTGIYDLFWGISASAKLTLATVPPRNEAVSYDQYGGQPSENIRIVSVDAPGGKFIAGGDIFGTRQLDLSLSKDMHVTEALTVQVRGDLINALNFRNYDQYAIDWGQDGVYNPRASINQYGALSTSPRTLFLSARIIW
;
A
#
# COMPACT_ATOMS: atom_id res chain seq x y z
N GLU A 1 9.07 3.06 7.69
CA GLU A 1 9.39 2.42 6.42
C GLU A 1 8.14 2.01 5.68
N ALA A 2 8.25 1.92 4.36
CA ALA A 2 7.15 1.64 3.48
C ALA A 2 6.54 0.24 3.74
N SER A 3 5.23 0.14 3.75
CA SER A 3 4.52 -1.15 3.82
C SER A 3 4.88 -2.05 2.63
N SER A 4 5.22 -1.45 1.49
CA SER A 4 5.70 -2.13 0.28
C SER A 4 6.98 -2.93 0.49
N ALA A 5 7.83 -2.54 1.43
CA ALA A 5 9.11 -3.18 1.72
C ALA A 5 9.02 -4.35 2.74
N VAL A 6 7.85 -4.60 3.32
CA VAL A 6 7.60 -5.73 4.23
C VAL A 6 7.33 -7.00 3.41
N ASN A 7 7.82 -8.14 3.90
CA ASN A 7 7.39 -9.46 3.41
C ASN A 7 6.81 -10.28 4.55
N VAL A 8 5.74 -11.02 4.28
CA VAL A 8 5.09 -11.95 5.22
C VAL A 8 5.32 -13.37 4.72
N TYR A 9 5.75 -14.24 5.62
CA TYR A 9 5.92 -15.66 5.37
C TYR A 9 4.93 -16.44 6.21
N ILE A 10 4.12 -17.26 5.56
CA ILE A 10 3.17 -18.15 6.23
C ILE A 10 3.60 -19.59 5.95
N ASP A 11 3.90 -20.34 7.00
CA ASP A 11 4.51 -21.66 6.91
C ASP A 11 5.75 -21.71 5.99
N GLY A 12 6.50 -20.58 5.96
CA GLY A 12 7.70 -20.38 5.14
C GLY A 12 7.47 -19.95 3.71
N VAL A 13 6.22 -19.75 3.27
CA VAL A 13 5.86 -19.26 1.93
C VAL A 13 5.68 -17.75 1.95
N GLY A 14 6.47 -17.02 1.15
CA GLY A 14 6.38 -15.57 1.02
C GLY A 14 5.08 -15.12 0.36
N GLN A 15 4.46 -14.09 0.94
CA GLN A 15 3.18 -13.50 0.52
C GLN A 15 3.36 -12.15 -0.20
N LYS A 16 4.52 -11.89 -0.80
CA LYS A 16 4.85 -10.59 -1.41
C LYS A 16 3.98 -10.29 -2.62
N SER A 17 3.44 -9.07 -2.69
CA SER A 17 2.84 -8.53 -3.91
C SER A 17 3.92 -8.06 -4.88
N TYR A 18 3.89 -8.58 -6.10
CA TYR A 18 4.83 -8.20 -7.17
C TYR A 18 4.36 -7.00 -7.98
N LEU A 19 3.11 -6.65 -7.81
CA LEU A 19 2.50 -5.46 -8.41
C LEU A 19 2.75 -4.22 -7.55
N PHE A 20 2.33 -4.28 -6.28
CA PHE A 20 2.24 -3.11 -5.42
C PHE A 20 3.25 -3.09 -4.27
N GLY A 21 3.96 -4.20 -4.04
CA GLY A 21 4.74 -4.40 -2.83
C GLY A 21 3.86 -4.78 -1.62
N GLY A 22 4.48 -5.01 -0.46
CA GLY A 22 3.75 -5.47 0.72
C GLY A 22 3.13 -6.85 0.55
N VAL A 23 2.00 -7.09 1.21
CA VAL A 23 1.30 -8.38 1.19
C VAL A 23 0.34 -8.43 0.02
N SER A 24 0.39 -9.51 -0.75
CA SER A 24 -0.52 -9.74 -1.87
C SER A 24 -1.98 -9.82 -1.43
N GLY A 25 -2.89 -9.36 -2.29
CA GLY A 25 -4.31 -9.31 -1.99
C GLY A 25 -4.74 -8.20 -1.03
N GLN A 26 -3.81 -7.32 -0.60
CA GLN A 26 -4.09 -6.22 0.31
C GLN A 26 -4.20 -4.85 -0.38
N GLU A 27 -4.22 -4.80 -1.69
CA GLU A 27 -4.34 -3.53 -2.41
C GLU A 27 -5.69 -2.87 -2.16
N GLN A 28 -5.67 -1.66 -1.63
CA GLN A 28 -6.86 -0.89 -1.22
C GLN A 28 -7.83 -1.69 -0.34
N SER A 29 -7.32 -2.64 0.45
CA SER A 29 -8.09 -3.52 1.31
C SER A 29 -8.22 -2.96 2.73
N ALA A 30 -9.39 -3.16 3.34
CA ALA A 30 -9.64 -2.97 4.77
C ALA A 30 -9.83 -4.31 5.50
N GLY A 31 -9.57 -5.41 4.81
CA GLY A 31 -9.70 -6.77 5.33
C GLY A 31 -8.41 -7.31 5.94
N ASN A 32 -8.44 -8.61 6.23
CA ASN A 32 -7.32 -9.34 6.78
C ASN A 32 -6.62 -10.14 5.66
N PRO A 33 -5.28 -10.15 5.59
CA PRO A 33 -4.58 -10.92 4.56
C PRO A 33 -4.67 -12.42 4.81
N PHE A 34 -4.99 -12.83 6.04
CA PHE A 34 -5.01 -14.23 6.45
C PHE A 34 -6.02 -14.45 7.59
N PRO A 35 -6.69 -15.64 7.66
CA PRO A 35 -7.60 -15.94 8.75
C PRO A 35 -6.89 -15.93 10.11
N GLN A 36 -7.38 -15.13 11.05
CA GLN A 36 -6.77 -15.03 12.38
C GLN A 36 -6.91 -16.32 13.19
N LEU A 37 -8.02 -17.05 13.00
CA LEU A 37 -8.25 -18.35 13.63
C LEU A 37 -7.22 -19.40 13.22
N ALA A 38 -6.65 -19.27 12.01
CA ALA A 38 -5.68 -20.22 11.50
C ALA A 38 -4.24 -19.93 11.96
N ILE A 39 -3.95 -18.74 12.49
CA ILE A 39 -2.60 -18.41 12.98
C ILE A 39 -2.37 -19.05 14.34
N GLY A 40 -1.30 -19.83 14.45
CA GLY A 40 -0.82 -20.37 15.71
C GLY A 40 0.08 -19.39 16.46
N GLU A 41 1.10 -18.91 15.75
CA GLU A 41 2.06 -17.93 16.27
C GLU A 41 2.58 -17.04 15.14
N TYR A 42 3.10 -15.88 15.48
CA TYR A 42 3.84 -15.05 14.55
C TYR A 42 5.02 -14.35 15.20
N LYS A 43 6.03 -14.08 14.40
CA LYS A 43 7.26 -13.38 14.80
C LYS A 43 7.54 -12.26 13.81
N VAL A 44 7.84 -11.08 14.34
CA VAL A 44 8.27 -9.92 13.54
C VAL A 44 9.78 -9.77 13.66
N ILE A 45 10.47 -9.81 12.53
CA ILE A 45 11.92 -9.64 12.43
C ILE A 45 12.18 -8.31 11.75
N THR A 46 12.81 -7.37 12.47
CA THR A 46 13.09 -6.01 11.97
C THR A 46 14.55 -5.78 11.62
N SER A 47 15.42 -6.74 11.93
CA SER A 47 16.86 -6.69 11.66
C SER A 47 17.47 -8.08 11.72
N ASN A 48 18.71 -8.25 11.24
CA ASN A 48 19.47 -9.51 11.28
C ASN A 48 18.73 -10.67 10.59
N TYR A 49 18.16 -10.42 9.41
CA TYR A 49 17.49 -11.46 8.65
C TYR A 49 18.49 -12.53 8.25
N LYS A 50 18.12 -13.80 8.43
CA LYS A 50 18.86 -14.93 7.89
C LYS A 50 18.78 -14.99 6.36
N ALA A 51 19.73 -15.66 5.71
CA ALA A 51 19.81 -15.71 4.25
C ALA A 51 18.62 -16.43 3.58
N GLU A 52 17.87 -17.22 4.32
CA GLU A 52 16.64 -17.87 3.85
C GLU A 52 15.51 -16.89 3.45
N PHE A 53 15.50 -15.68 4.02
CA PHE A 53 14.47 -14.66 3.73
C PHE A 53 14.82 -13.82 2.51
N ASP A 54 13.95 -13.83 1.50
CA ASP A 54 14.05 -13.06 0.27
C ASP A 54 13.14 -11.83 0.27
N GLN A 55 13.45 -10.85 -0.56
CA GLN A 55 12.61 -9.66 -0.83
C GLN A 55 12.13 -8.94 0.44
N VAL A 56 13.04 -8.74 1.38
CA VAL A 56 12.75 -8.04 2.64
C VAL A 56 13.51 -6.72 2.68
N GLY A 57 12.81 -5.61 2.46
CA GLY A 57 13.41 -4.26 2.52
C GLY A 57 13.39 -3.67 3.92
N SER A 58 12.40 -3.99 4.77
CA SER A 58 12.19 -3.33 6.06
C SER A 58 11.87 -4.26 7.23
N ALA A 59 10.99 -5.24 7.04
CA ALA A 59 10.62 -6.23 8.04
C ALA A 59 10.18 -7.54 7.41
N ALA A 60 10.47 -8.65 8.09
CA ALA A 60 9.89 -9.95 7.80
C ALA A 60 8.91 -10.33 8.92
N ILE A 61 7.71 -10.71 8.55
CA ILE A 61 6.73 -11.30 9.46
C ILE A 61 6.65 -12.78 9.14
N VAL A 62 6.93 -13.61 10.12
CA VAL A 62 6.90 -15.07 9.95
C VAL A 62 5.76 -15.60 10.82
N ALA A 63 4.81 -16.28 10.20
CA ALA A 63 3.68 -16.88 10.87
C ALA A 63 3.64 -18.38 10.63
N SER A 64 3.23 -19.13 11.66
CA SER A 64 2.94 -20.56 11.59
C SER A 64 1.45 -20.77 11.75
N THR A 65 0.87 -21.64 10.92
CA THR A 65 -0.56 -21.96 11.02
C THR A 65 -0.81 -23.08 12.02
N LYS A 66 -2.02 -23.10 12.58
CA LYS A 66 -2.48 -24.20 13.44
C LYS A 66 -2.59 -25.49 12.64
N SER A 67 -2.35 -26.61 13.31
CA SER A 67 -2.57 -27.98 12.82
C SER A 67 -3.61 -28.68 13.67
N GLY A 68 -4.14 -29.79 13.19
CA GLY A 68 -4.97 -30.69 13.99
C GLY A 68 -4.16 -31.47 15.01
N GLY A 69 -4.85 -32.19 15.88
CA GLY A 69 -4.29 -33.10 16.89
C GLY A 69 -5.07 -34.39 16.97
N ASN A 70 -4.78 -35.22 18.00
CA ASN A 70 -5.47 -36.49 18.22
C ASN A 70 -6.87 -36.38 18.83
N GLU A 71 -7.25 -35.14 19.23
CA GLU A 71 -8.57 -34.82 19.75
C GLU A 71 -9.25 -33.82 18.85
N PHE A 72 -10.58 -33.87 18.82
CA PHE A 72 -11.37 -32.88 18.08
C PHE A 72 -11.51 -31.61 18.88
N HIS A 73 -11.17 -30.49 18.26
CA HIS A 73 -11.32 -29.15 18.81
C HIS A 73 -12.09 -28.28 17.86
N GLY A 74 -12.92 -27.43 18.42
CA GLY A 74 -13.66 -26.45 17.64
C GLY A 74 -13.75 -25.10 18.33
N GLU A 75 -13.97 -24.09 17.51
CA GLU A 75 -14.10 -22.72 17.95
C GLU A 75 -15.09 -21.98 17.05
N ILE A 76 -16.01 -21.22 17.65
CA ILE A 76 -16.91 -20.30 16.95
C ILE A 76 -16.82 -18.95 17.65
N PHE A 77 -16.71 -17.86 16.90
CA PHE A 77 -16.77 -16.52 17.45
C PHE A 77 -17.66 -15.59 16.64
N GLY A 78 -18.15 -14.56 17.32
CA GLY A 78 -18.77 -13.38 16.73
C GLY A 78 -18.36 -12.13 17.46
N ARG A 79 -18.18 -11.03 16.72
CA ARG A 79 -17.81 -9.70 17.21
C ARG A 79 -18.59 -8.65 16.46
N THR A 80 -19.15 -7.66 17.19
CA THR A 80 -19.97 -6.63 16.57
C THR A 80 -19.74 -5.25 17.18
N THR A 81 -19.97 -4.23 16.39
CA THR A 81 -20.13 -2.84 16.83
C THR A 81 -21.10 -2.10 15.91
N ASN A 82 -21.67 -1.01 16.40
CA ASN A 82 -22.60 -0.19 15.61
C ASN A 82 -22.53 1.29 15.99
N THR A 83 -23.36 2.11 15.36
CA THR A 83 -23.44 3.55 15.58
C THR A 83 -23.64 3.95 17.04
N ASP A 84 -24.43 3.20 17.79
CA ASP A 84 -24.73 3.52 19.20
C ASP A 84 -23.54 3.26 20.11
N PHE A 85 -22.70 2.30 19.76
CA PHE A 85 -21.50 1.90 20.49
C PHE A 85 -20.28 2.78 20.21
N ARG A 86 -20.38 3.81 19.37
CA ARG A 86 -19.30 4.76 19.14
C ARG A 86 -19.62 6.20 19.58
N ALA A 87 -18.60 6.95 19.95
CA ALA A 87 -18.71 8.40 20.12
C ALA A 87 -18.83 9.12 18.76
N ARG A 88 -19.25 10.39 18.78
CA ARG A 88 -19.29 11.23 17.57
C ARG A 88 -17.89 11.50 17.03
N GLN A 89 -17.77 11.49 15.72
CA GLN A 89 -16.58 11.96 15.01
C GLN A 89 -16.47 13.48 15.08
N ALA A 90 -15.33 14.03 14.69
CA ALA A 90 -15.10 15.47 14.80
C ALA A 90 -16.10 16.29 13.95
N ASP A 91 -16.32 15.84 12.73
CA ASP A 91 -17.23 16.45 11.75
C ASP A 91 -18.73 16.19 11.98
N GLU A 92 -19.09 15.31 12.90
CA GLU A 92 -20.47 15.06 13.35
C GLU A 92 -20.87 15.96 14.54
N ARG A 93 -20.00 16.80 15.03
CA ARG A 93 -20.27 17.64 16.21
C ARG A 93 -20.98 18.92 15.82
N ALA A 94 -21.80 19.42 16.74
CA ALA A 94 -22.43 20.71 16.57
C ALA A 94 -21.37 21.81 16.32
N GLY A 95 -21.57 22.60 15.28
CA GLY A 95 -20.66 23.65 14.85
C GLY A 95 -19.63 23.20 13.79
N ALA A 96 -19.57 21.92 13.45
CA ALA A 96 -18.84 21.48 12.27
C ALA A 96 -19.59 21.92 10.99
N PRO A 97 -18.88 22.29 9.92
CA PRO A 97 -19.52 22.55 8.64
C PRO A 97 -20.41 21.36 8.20
N ASN A 98 -21.62 21.65 7.77
CA ASN A 98 -22.61 20.68 7.30
C ASN A 98 -23.03 19.60 8.33
N ALA A 99 -22.74 19.77 9.62
CA ALA A 99 -23.15 18.83 10.66
C ALA A 99 -24.60 19.12 11.09
N ASP A 100 -25.47 18.12 10.93
CA ASP A 100 -26.83 18.13 11.47
C ASP A 100 -26.89 17.65 12.93
N GLY A 101 -25.75 17.34 13.53
CA GLY A 101 -25.60 16.81 14.89
C GLY A 101 -25.97 15.33 15.03
N SER A 102 -26.31 14.64 13.96
CA SER A 102 -26.53 13.19 13.97
C SER A 102 -25.20 12.44 13.88
N LYS A 103 -25.21 11.16 14.28
CA LYS A 103 -24.11 10.23 13.99
C LYS A 103 -24.36 9.57 12.66
N ARG A 104 -23.35 9.53 11.80
CA ARG A 104 -23.39 8.72 10.58
C ARG A 104 -23.51 7.24 10.91
N GLN A 105 -24.29 6.51 10.15
CA GLN A 105 -24.50 5.09 10.37
C GLN A 105 -23.20 4.31 10.19
N THR A 106 -22.93 3.42 11.12
CA THR A 106 -21.78 2.53 11.11
C THR A 106 -22.20 1.18 11.66
N HIS A 107 -21.86 0.12 10.99
CA HIS A 107 -22.07 -1.24 11.47
C HIS A 107 -20.89 -2.09 11.04
N GLN A 108 -20.40 -2.96 11.94
CA GLN A 108 -19.32 -3.90 11.65
C GLN A 108 -19.57 -5.21 12.39
N ASP A 109 -19.53 -6.29 11.63
CA ASP A 109 -19.58 -7.66 12.14
C ASP A 109 -18.36 -8.45 11.67
N GLU A 110 -17.82 -9.23 12.60
CA GLU A 110 -16.82 -10.26 12.32
C GLU A 110 -17.29 -11.56 12.96
N TYR A 111 -17.19 -12.65 12.23
CA TYR A 111 -17.58 -13.96 12.72
C TYR A 111 -16.72 -15.05 12.09
N GLY A 112 -16.59 -16.17 12.77
CA GLY A 112 -15.81 -17.25 12.21
C GLY A 112 -15.93 -18.53 13.01
N MET A 113 -15.41 -19.58 12.41
CA MET A 113 -15.34 -20.91 12.99
C MET A 113 -14.06 -21.61 12.59
N ALA A 114 -13.56 -22.44 13.49
CA ALA A 114 -12.47 -23.35 13.20
C ALA A 114 -12.79 -24.72 13.75
N PHE A 115 -12.32 -25.76 13.06
CA PHE A 115 -12.46 -27.14 13.49
C PHE A 115 -11.22 -27.95 13.11
N SER A 116 -10.78 -28.79 14.02
CA SER A 116 -9.58 -29.60 13.82
C SER A 116 -9.69 -30.96 14.53
N GLY A 117 -8.90 -31.91 14.08
CA GLY A 117 -8.87 -33.23 14.69
C GLY A 117 -8.09 -34.27 13.90
N PRO A 118 -8.14 -35.54 14.30
CA PRO A 118 -7.47 -36.62 13.61
C PRO A 118 -8.27 -37.09 12.39
N ILE A 119 -7.58 -37.28 11.25
CA ILE A 119 -8.06 -38.13 10.15
C ILE A 119 -7.68 -39.58 10.49
N VAL A 120 -6.43 -39.77 10.91
CA VAL A 120 -5.93 -41.02 11.45
C VAL A 120 -5.10 -40.70 12.70
N LYS A 121 -5.51 -41.21 13.86
CA LYS A 121 -4.79 -40.95 15.12
C LYS A 121 -3.30 -41.22 14.99
N ASP A 122 -2.49 -40.34 15.56
CA ASP A 122 -1.03 -40.35 15.58
C ASP A 122 -0.36 -40.27 14.19
N LYS A 123 -1.10 -40.07 13.11
CA LYS A 123 -0.54 -40.08 11.75
C LYS A 123 -1.01 -38.94 10.86
N ALA A 124 -2.30 -38.64 10.85
CA ALA A 124 -2.84 -37.63 9.94
C ALA A 124 -3.89 -36.79 10.63
N HIS A 125 -3.77 -35.48 10.50
CA HIS A 125 -4.64 -34.53 11.14
C HIS A 125 -5.13 -33.47 10.15
N PHE A 126 -6.21 -32.79 10.48
CA PHE A 126 -6.72 -31.69 9.70
C PHE A 126 -7.04 -30.48 10.59
N PHE A 127 -6.96 -29.31 9.98
CA PHE A 127 -7.46 -28.04 10.50
C PHE A 127 -8.20 -27.32 9.39
N VAL A 128 -9.38 -26.77 9.67
CA VAL A 128 -10.15 -25.93 8.76
C VAL A 128 -10.67 -24.72 9.48
N SER A 129 -10.70 -23.55 8.81
CA SER A 129 -11.34 -22.34 9.33
C SER A 129 -12.05 -21.53 8.26
N TYR A 130 -13.02 -20.79 8.70
CA TYR A 130 -13.75 -19.78 7.94
C TYR A 130 -13.88 -18.52 8.78
N GLU A 131 -13.63 -17.36 8.19
CA GLU A 131 -13.88 -16.05 8.78
C GLU A 131 -14.60 -15.16 7.78
N GLY A 132 -15.64 -14.48 8.25
CA GLY A 132 -16.35 -13.45 7.54
C GLY A 132 -16.22 -12.11 8.25
N LYS A 133 -16.06 -11.05 7.46
CA LYS A 133 -16.02 -9.67 7.95
C LYS A 133 -16.89 -8.81 7.07
N GLY A 134 -17.81 -8.07 7.68
CA GLY A 134 -18.64 -7.12 6.97
C GLY A 134 -18.73 -5.80 7.72
N PHE A 135 -18.70 -4.70 7.00
CA PHE A 135 -19.02 -3.41 7.59
C PHE A 135 -19.67 -2.48 6.58
N GLU A 136 -20.46 -1.56 7.11
CA GLU A 136 -20.95 -0.39 6.39
C GLU A 136 -20.52 0.84 7.15
N VAL A 137 -19.76 1.71 6.47
CA VAL A 137 -19.32 2.99 7.01
C VAL A 137 -19.92 4.08 6.14
N SER A 138 -20.60 5.04 6.76
CA SER A 138 -21.05 6.23 6.02
C SER A 138 -19.84 6.99 5.48
N ALA A 139 -19.86 7.26 4.17
CA ALA A 139 -18.95 8.23 3.57
C ALA A 139 -19.39 9.65 3.91
N ASN A 140 -18.61 10.64 3.51
CA ASN A 140 -19.07 12.03 3.53
C ASN A 140 -20.35 12.15 2.70
N PRO A 141 -21.33 12.97 3.13
CA PRO A 141 -22.54 13.16 2.34
C PRO A 141 -22.22 13.66 0.93
N VAL A 142 -22.97 13.18 -0.04
CA VAL A 142 -22.87 13.72 -1.41
C VAL A 142 -23.44 15.12 -1.42
N SER A 143 -22.61 16.09 -1.74
CA SER A 143 -23.01 17.51 -1.74
C SER A 143 -22.25 18.31 -2.79
N VAL A 144 -22.88 19.38 -3.26
CA VAL A 144 -22.21 20.45 -4.00
C VAL A 144 -21.23 21.15 -3.04
N PRO A 145 -20.03 21.59 -3.50
CA PRO A 145 -19.11 22.37 -2.65
C PRO A 145 -19.80 23.58 -2.02
N ASP A 146 -19.46 23.90 -0.77
CA ASP A 146 -20.10 25.00 -0.01
C ASP A 146 -20.05 26.34 -0.76
N SER A 147 -18.94 26.60 -1.46
CA SER A 147 -18.78 27.82 -2.29
C SER A 147 -19.78 27.89 -3.45
N PHE A 148 -20.44 26.80 -3.80
CA PHE A 148 -21.39 26.70 -4.92
C PHE A 148 -22.73 26.10 -4.47
N SER A 149 -23.04 26.11 -3.20
CA SER A 149 -24.23 25.45 -2.62
C SER A 149 -25.56 25.91 -3.24
N ALA A 150 -25.63 27.14 -3.68
CA ALA A 150 -26.81 27.69 -4.39
C ALA A 150 -27.13 26.91 -5.69
N LEU A 151 -26.15 26.30 -6.33
CA LEU A 151 -26.35 25.53 -7.57
C LEU A 151 -26.93 24.14 -7.34
N SER A 152 -27.15 23.69 -6.09
CA SER A 152 -27.77 22.41 -5.79
C SER A 152 -29.15 22.23 -6.40
N ASP A 153 -29.94 23.30 -6.37
CA ASP A 153 -31.32 23.30 -6.89
C ASP A 153 -31.38 23.35 -8.43
N ASP A 154 -30.26 23.75 -9.06
CA ASP A 154 -30.13 23.80 -10.51
C ASP A 154 -29.66 22.47 -11.14
N LEU A 155 -29.30 21.48 -10.31
CA LEU A 155 -28.97 20.15 -10.77
C LEU A 155 -30.21 19.39 -11.29
N PRO A 156 -30.08 18.43 -12.18
CA PRO A 156 -31.20 17.56 -12.58
C PRO A 156 -31.88 16.90 -11.38
N ALA A 157 -33.22 16.83 -11.34
CA ALA A 157 -33.98 16.27 -10.22
C ALA A 157 -33.51 14.84 -9.82
N GLY A 158 -33.11 14.02 -10.82
CA GLY A 158 -32.52 12.70 -10.54
C GLY A 158 -31.19 12.76 -9.79
N VAL A 159 -30.37 13.79 -10.02
CA VAL A 159 -29.10 14.00 -9.30
C VAL A 159 -29.37 14.52 -7.90
N GLN A 160 -30.29 15.52 -7.78
CA GLN A 160 -30.70 16.06 -6.48
C GLN A 160 -31.19 14.96 -5.52
N SER A 161 -31.96 13.99 -6.02
CA SER A 161 -32.44 12.86 -5.22
C SER A 161 -31.34 11.90 -4.72
N ARG A 162 -30.12 12.02 -5.23
CA ARG A 162 -28.94 11.22 -4.84
C ARG A 162 -27.94 12.04 -3.99
N LEU A 163 -28.25 13.29 -3.66
CA LEU A 163 -27.50 14.06 -2.68
C LEU A 163 -27.78 13.54 -1.26
N GLY A 164 -26.86 13.75 -0.34
CA GLY A 164 -27.00 13.37 1.06
C GLY A 164 -26.22 12.11 1.42
N SER A 165 -26.70 11.36 2.40
CA SER A 165 -25.98 10.25 3.01
C SER A 165 -25.74 9.10 2.05
N VAL A 166 -24.54 8.56 2.07
CA VAL A 166 -24.10 7.39 1.30
C VAL A 166 -23.19 6.51 2.14
N THR A 167 -23.23 5.19 1.93
CA THR A 167 -22.41 4.21 2.64
C THR A 167 -21.36 3.56 1.74
N ARG A 168 -20.26 3.13 2.35
CA ARG A 168 -19.22 2.29 1.76
C ARG A 168 -19.34 0.90 2.36
N PRO A 169 -19.99 -0.04 1.69
CA PRO A 169 -20.06 -1.42 2.13
C PRO A 169 -18.72 -2.13 1.87
N PHE A 170 -18.37 -3.00 2.78
CA PHE A 170 -17.23 -3.92 2.70
C PHE A 170 -17.67 -5.33 3.07
N LYS A 171 -17.19 -6.33 2.36
CA LYS A 171 -17.38 -7.74 2.68
C LYS A 171 -16.12 -8.53 2.36
N GLU A 172 -15.73 -9.40 3.28
CA GLU A 172 -14.62 -10.33 3.12
C GLU A 172 -15.02 -11.72 3.62
N ASP A 173 -14.66 -12.73 2.86
CA ASP A 173 -14.78 -14.13 3.22
C ASP A 173 -13.39 -14.80 3.10
N LEU A 174 -12.91 -15.42 4.18
CA LEU A 174 -11.61 -16.09 4.29
C LEU A 174 -11.80 -17.56 4.63
N TYR A 175 -11.22 -18.43 3.83
CA TYR A 175 -11.23 -19.88 4.04
C TYR A 175 -9.79 -20.38 4.14
N PHE A 176 -9.54 -21.29 5.06
CA PHE A 176 -8.27 -21.96 5.20
C PHE A 176 -8.44 -23.42 5.56
N GLY A 177 -7.62 -24.29 4.96
CA GLY A 177 -7.56 -25.69 5.26
C GLY A 177 -6.12 -26.20 5.28
N LYS A 178 -5.81 -27.08 6.23
CA LYS A 178 -4.51 -27.75 6.36
C LYS A 178 -4.71 -29.23 6.66
N ILE A 179 -3.93 -30.05 6.02
CA ILE A 179 -3.76 -31.47 6.33
C ILE A 179 -2.28 -31.73 6.57
N ASP A 180 -1.95 -32.32 7.65
CA ASP A 180 -0.60 -32.82 7.95
C ASP A 180 -0.65 -34.34 8.10
N TRP A 181 0.35 -35.01 7.55
CA TRP A 181 0.42 -36.44 7.49
C TRP A 181 1.85 -36.96 7.66
N ASP A 182 2.08 -37.71 8.73
CA ASP A 182 3.31 -38.47 8.97
C ASP A 182 3.23 -39.75 8.13
N VAL A 183 3.86 -39.76 6.95
CA VAL A 183 3.80 -40.87 5.97
C VAL A 183 4.63 -42.07 6.43
N GLY A 184 5.67 -41.80 7.20
CA GLY A 184 6.59 -42.77 7.75
C GLY A 184 7.26 -42.23 9.03
N GLU A 185 8.30 -42.93 9.50
CA GLU A 185 9.03 -42.46 10.69
C GLU A 185 9.83 -41.20 10.45
N ASN A 186 10.21 -40.95 9.20
CA ASN A 186 11.09 -39.84 8.81
C ASN A 186 10.47 -38.84 7.84
N ASP A 187 9.24 -39.08 7.40
CA ASP A 187 8.65 -38.29 6.34
C ASP A 187 7.30 -37.67 6.77
N ARG A 188 7.18 -36.36 6.61
CA ARG A 188 5.96 -35.59 6.86
C ARG A 188 5.55 -34.85 5.61
N LEU A 189 4.27 -34.90 5.28
CA LEU A 189 3.62 -34.14 4.25
C LEU A 189 2.64 -33.14 4.87
N GLU A 190 2.64 -31.92 4.38
CA GLU A 190 1.63 -30.91 4.72
C GLU A 190 1.04 -30.35 3.44
N LEU A 191 -0.27 -30.30 3.38
CA LEU A 191 -1.04 -29.64 2.33
C LEU A 191 -1.83 -28.50 2.93
N THR A 192 -1.68 -27.27 2.42
CA THR A 192 -2.49 -26.12 2.80
C THR A 192 -3.23 -25.55 1.60
N ALA A 193 -4.42 -25.04 1.85
CA ALA A 193 -5.22 -24.31 0.87
C ALA A 193 -5.82 -23.06 1.53
N LYS A 194 -5.73 -21.92 0.84
CA LYS A 194 -6.31 -20.65 1.25
C LYS A 194 -7.14 -20.08 0.11
N TYR A 195 -8.31 -19.58 0.44
CA TYR A 195 -9.14 -18.81 -0.46
C TYR A 195 -9.61 -17.54 0.23
N ARG A 196 -9.55 -16.39 -0.48
CA ARG A 196 -10.05 -15.10 -0.03
C ARG A 196 -10.87 -14.45 -1.12
N ASP A 197 -12.03 -13.94 -0.75
CA ASP A 197 -12.88 -13.09 -1.59
C ASP A 197 -13.22 -11.81 -0.83
N GLU A 198 -12.88 -10.66 -1.42
CA GLU A 198 -13.14 -9.36 -0.84
C GLU A 198 -13.79 -8.44 -1.85
N LYS A 199 -14.79 -7.71 -1.40
CA LYS A 199 -15.48 -6.68 -2.16
C LYS A 199 -15.71 -5.45 -1.30
N SER A 200 -15.27 -4.30 -1.80
CA SER A 200 -15.58 -3.00 -1.22
C SER A 200 -16.12 -2.03 -2.26
N ARG A 201 -16.77 -0.96 -1.79
CA ARG A 201 -17.18 0.17 -2.63
C ARG A 201 -16.42 1.41 -2.23
N ASP A 202 -15.80 2.06 -3.22
CA ASP A 202 -15.04 3.29 -3.06
C ASP A 202 -15.50 4.37 -4.04
N ASP A 203 -14.88 5.56 -3.92
CA ASP A 203 -15.14 6.74 -4.73
C ASP A 203 -16.61 7.19 -4.66
N VAL A 204 -17.22 7.07 -3.47
CA VAL A 204 -18.57 7.58 -3.17
C VAL A 204 -18.53 8.59 -2.04
N GLY A 205 -19.44 9.55 -2.07
CA GLY A 205 -19.48 10.69 -1.15
C GLY A 205 -18.77 11.92 -1.68
N ASP A 206 -18.79 13.00 -0.94
CA ASP A 206 -18.34 14.33 -1.36
C ASP A 206 -19.03 14.77 -2.67
N ARG A 207 -18.33 14.75 -3.79
CA ARG A 207 -18.89 15.10 -5.11
C ARG A 207 -19.36 13.91 -5.92
N ASN A 208 -19.22 12.68 -5.43
CA ASN A 208 -19.54 11.47 -6.18
C ASN A 208 -20.80 10.82 -5.62
N THR A 209 -21.84 10.67 -6.45
CA THR A 209 -23.03 9.93 -6.07
C THR A 209 -22.72 8.45 -5.88
N ALA A 210 -23.61 7.72 -5.22
CA ALA A 210 -23.43 6.29 -4.97
C ALA A 210 -23.24 5.47 -6.26
N ILE A 211 -23.86 5.89 -7.36
CA ILE A 211 -23.79 5.19 -8.65
C ILE A 211 -22.56 5.59 -9.48
N ALA A 212 -21.89 6.67 -9.11
CA ALA A 212 -20.61 7.07 -9.72
C ALA A 212 -19.39 6.39 -9.07
N GLY A 213 -19.61 5.57 -8.04
CA GLY A 213 -18.56 4.84 -7.36
C GLY A 213 -17.99 3.64 -8.13
N LYS A 214 -16.97 3.03 -7.56
CA LYS A 214 -16.36 1.79 -8.05
C LYS A 214 -16.46 0.67 -7.02
N ASN A 215 -16.43 -0.57 -7.48
CA ASN A 215 -16.18 -1.74 -6.65
C ASN A 215 -14.70 -2.10 -6.74
N ASN A 216 -14.04 -2.32 -5.60
CA ASN A 216 -12.77 -3.01 -5.54
C ASN A 216 -13.03 -4.48 -5.24
N LEU A 217 -12.47 -5.35 -6.06
CA LEU A 217 -12.52 -6.81 -5.89
C LEU A 217 -11.10 -7.30 -5.68
N ASN A 218 -10.87 -8.00 -4.57
CA ASN A 218 -9.63 -8.71 -4.26
C ASN A 218 -9.95 -10.19 -4.10
N THR A 219 -9.32 -11.03 -4.92
CA THR A 219 -9.39 -12.47 -4.77
C THR A 219 -7.99 -13.06 -4.62
N GLU A 220 -7.87 -14.08 -3.79
CA GLU A 220 -6.60 -14.77 -3.59
C GLU A 220 -6.84 -16.25 -3.36
N GLU A 221 -6.12 -17.06 -4.14
CA GLU A 221 -6.06 -18.51 -4.01
C GLU A 221 -4.60 -18.91 -3.81
N ARG A 222 -4.33 -19.80 -2.83
CA ARG A 222 -3.01 -20.37 -2.59
C ARG A 222 -3.14 -21.83 -2.23
N TYR A 223 -2.21 -22.61 -2.77
CA TYR A 223 -2.07 -24.03 -2.49
C TYR A 223 -0.60 -24.32 -2.25
N ASP A 224 -0.27 -24.97 -1.14
CA ASP A 224 1.09 -25.28 -0.76
C ASP A 224 1.19 -26.75 -0.37
N LEU A 225 2.14 -27.46 -0.95
CA LEU A 225 2.52 -28.81 -0.57
C LEU A 225 3.96 -28.77 -0.05
N ARG A 226 4.13 -29.16 1.20
CA ARG A 226 5.44 -29.28 1.86
C ARG A 226 5.73 -30.73 2.19
N TRP A 227 6.92 -31.17 1.82
CA TRP A 227 7.48 -32.45 2.24
C TRP A 227 8.72 -32.19 3.09
N GLN A 228 8.78 -32.83 4.25
CA GLN A 228 9.92 -32.82 5.15
C GLN A 228 10.44 -34.23 5.33
N HIS A 229 11.75 -34.40 5.17
CA HIS A 229 12.46 -35.64 5.44
C HIS A 229 13.49 -35.41 6.54
N PHE A 230 13.40 -36.18 7.60
CA PHE A 230 14.27 -36.12 8.78
C PHE A 230 15.31 -37.25 8.71
N GLY A 231 16.49 -36.93 8.17
CA GLY A 231 17.66 -37.84 8.21
C GLY A 231 18.38 -37.75 9.57
N GLU A 232 19.34 -38.64 9.80
CA GLU A 232 20.10 -38.67 11.07
C GLU A 232 20.87 -37.37 11.35
N ARG A 233 21.38 -36.68 10.33
CA ARG A 233 22.20 -35.47 10.44
C ARG A 233 21.72 -34.35 9.56
N TYR A 234 20.59 -34.51 8.90
CA TYR A 234 20.06 -33.47 8.03
C TYR A 234 18.51 -33.46 8.03
N VAL A 235 17.96 -32.33 7.72
CA VAL A 235 16.55 -32.17 7.38
C VAL A 235 16.47 -31.59 5.97
N ASN A 236 15.72 -32.29 5.11
CA ASN A 236 15.38 -31.75 3.79
C ASN A 236 13.93 -31.33 3.76
N GLU A 237 13.69 -30.11 3.28
CA GLU A 237 12.35 -29.57 3.13
C GLU A 237 12.13 -29.12 1.70
N ALA A 238 11.19 -29.74 1.00
CA ALA A 238 10.78 -29.35 -0.34
C ALA A 238 9.36 -28.79 -0.31
N ARG A 239 9.14 -27.72 -1.05
CA ARG A 239 7.83 -27.08 -1.21
C ARG A 239 7.49 -26.84 -2.67
N VAL A 240 6.24 -27.10 -2.99
CA VAL A 240 5.62 -26.68 -4.25
C VAL A 240 4.41 -25.84 -3.91
N SER A 241 4.37 -24.62 -4.41
CA SER A 241 3.30 -23.67 -4.12
C SER A 241 2.70 -23.16 -5.42
N TYR A 242 1.44 -22.79 -5.38
CA TYR A 242 0.75 -22.09 -6.44
C TYR A 242 -0.03 -20.93 -5.85
N GLU A 243 0.01 -19.79 -6.51
CA GLU A 243 -0.78 -18.60 -6.17
C GLU A 243 -1.57 -18.09 -7.37
N ASP A 244 -2.76 -17.54 -7.13
CA ASP A 244 -3.53 -16.70 -8.05
C ASP A 244 -4.14 -15.56 -7.25
N VAL A 245 -3.65 -14.35 -7.50
CA VAL A 245 -4.04 -13.13 -6.78
C VAL A 245 -4.47 -12.09 -7.80
N LEU A 246 -5.65 -11.55 -7.59
CA LEU A 246 -6.25 -10.58 -8.51
C LEU A 246 -6.80 -9.38 -7.76
N PHE A 247 -6.40 -8.18 -8.15
CA PHE A 247 -7.03 -6.90 -7.84
C PHE A 247 -7.76 -6.40 -9.10
N ASN A 248 -9.08 -6.23 -9.00
CA ASN A 248 -9.93 -5.90 -10.14
C ASN A 248 -10.97 -4.82 -9.79
N PRO A 249 -10.53 -3.55 -9.63
CA PRO A 249 -11.48 -2.45 -9.50
C PRO A 249 -12.30 -2.29 -10.78
N ASN A 250 -13.61 -2.14 -10.62
CA ASN A 250 -14.54 -1.94 -11.73
C ASN A 250 -15.62 -0.93 -11.40
N ALA A 251 -16.24 -0.36 -12.42
CA ALA A 251 -17.33 0.58 -12.25
C ALA A 251 -18.51 -0.09 -11.54
N PHE A 252 -19.11 0.59 -10.55
CA PHE A 252 -20.33 0.12 -9.93
C PHE A 252 -21.50 0.13 -10.94
N THR A 253 -21.60 1.21 -11.71
CA THR A 253 -22.56 1.33 -12.83
C THR A 253 -21.78 1.49 -14.12
N LEU A 254 -22.09 0.66 -15.13
CA LEU A 254 -21.56 0.80 -16.49
C LEU A 254 -22.34 1.87 -17.24
N GLY A 255 -21.64 2.54 -18.16
CA GLY A 255 -22.23 3.58 -19.01
C GLY A 255 -21.45 4.88 -18.93
N ASN A 256 -22.11 5.97 -19.32
CA ASN A 256 -21.49 7.29 -19.36
C ASN A 256 -21.42 7.89 -17.95
N GLN A 257 -20.30 8.46 -17.62
CA GLN A 257 -20.20 9.34 -16.44
C GLN A 257 -20.76 10.72 -16.80
N ASN A 258 -21.57 11.29 -15.93
CA ASN A 258 -22.04 12.66 -16.03
C ASN A 258 -21.32 13.52 -15.00
N ILE A 259 -20.67 14.58 -15.46
CA ILE A 259 -19.96 15.54 -14.63
C ILE A 259 -20.69 16.90 -14.74
N TYR A 260 -21.19 17.38 -13.64
CA TYR A 260 -21.85 18.68 -13.56
C TYR A 260 -20.86 19.70 -13.03
N THR A 261 -20.67 20.81 -13.77
CA THR A 261 -19.69 21.86 -13.45
C THR A 261 -20.37 23.23 -13.34
N ARG A 262 -19.75 24.14 -12.60
CA ARG A 262 -20.21 25.54 -12.58
C ARG A 262 -19.91 26.21 -13.93
N GLY A 263 -20.94 26.40 -14.72
CA GLY A 263 -20.76 26.87 -16.10
C GLY A 263 -19.87 25.93 -16.90
N VAL A 264 -19.16 26.48 -17.87
CA VAL A 264 -18.21 25.74 -18.73
C VAL A 264 -16.80 25.78 -18.12
N ALA A 265 -16.69 25.43 -16.84
CA ALA A 265 -15.43 25.41 -16.09
C ALA A 265 -15.13 23.98 -15.62
N GLU A 266 -14.26 23.29 -16.32
CA GLU A 266 -13.95 21.87 -16.10
C GLU A 266 -13.49 21.58 -14.67
N ASP A 267 -12.71 22.46 -14.07
CA ASP A 267 -12.16 22.30 -12.73
C ASP A 267 -13.19 22.57 -11.61
N ASP A 268 -14.25 23.31 -11.91
CA ASP A 268 -15.31 23.65 -10.96
C ASP A 268 -16.38 22.55 -10.90
N VAL A 269 -15.98 21.32 -10.61
CA VAL A 269 -16.88 20.17 -10.50
C VAL A 269 -17.82 20.33 -9.30
N LEU A 270 -19.11 20.28 -9.56
CA LEU A 270 -20.18 20.26 -8.56
C LEU A 270 -20.47 18.83 -8.11
N ILE A 271 -20.86 17.96 -9.06
CA ILE A 271 -21.23 16.55 -8.78
C ILE A 271 -20.76 15.67 -9.95
N ARG A 272 -20.36 14.43 -9.63
CA ARG A 272 -20.19 13.31 -10.58
C ARG A 272 -21.27 12.30 -10.33
N ASP A 273 -21.91 11.84 -11.39
CA ASP A 273 -23.09 10.98 -11.33
C ASP A 273 -23.08 9.94 -12.44
N ASN A 274 -23.99 8.97 -12.33
CA ASN A 274 -24.29 7.88 -13.25
C ASN A 274 -23.26 6.76 -13.27
N ALA A 275 -22.03 7.02 -13.65
CA ALA A 275 -20.96 6.01 -13.69
C ALA A 275 -19.63 6.61 -13.22
N THR A 276 -18.65 5.75 -12.95
CA THR A 276 -17.28 6.19 -12.71
C THR A 276 -16.51 6.34 -14.03
N SER A 277 -15.37 7.05 -13.99
CA SER A 277 -14.47 7.14 -15.13
C SER A 277 -13.99 5.76 -15.60
N GLY A 278 -13.83 5.56 -16.89
CA GLY A 278 -13.26 4.34 -17.46
C GLY A 278 -11.87 4.00 -16.95
N LEU A 279 -11.08 5.00 -16.56
CA LEU A 279 -9.75 4.80 -15.93
C LEU A 279 -9.80 4.09 -14.57
N ALA A 280 -10.94 4.06 -13.91
CA ALA A 280 -11.13 3.31 -12.67
C ALA A 280 -11.25 1.80 -12.89
N ILE A 281 -11.43 1.34 -14.14
CA ILE A 281 -11.56 -0.08 -14.46
C ILE A 281 -10.19 -0.64 -14.77
N GLN A 282 -9.69 -1.47 -13.86
CA GLN A 282 -8.35 -2.05 -13.96
C GLN A 282 -8.40 -3.55 -13.64
N ARG A 283 -7.45 -4.28 -14.18
CA ARG A 283 -7.19 -5.67 -13.82
C ARG A 283 -5.70 -5.84 -13.58
N LYS A 284 -5.32 -6.19 -12.37
CA LYS A 284 -3.94 -6.38 -11.95
C LYS A 284 -3.82 -7.69 -11.19
N GLY A 285 -2.99 -8.59 -11.67
CA GLY A 285 -2.90 -9.93 -11.11
C GLY A 285 -1.50 -10.51 -11.15
N GLN A 286 -1.27 -11.46 -10.24
CA GLN A 286 -0.09 -12.31 -10.21
C GLN A 286 -0.51 -13.75 -9.96
N LYS A 287 -0.02 -14.69 -10.79
CA LYS A 287 -0.30 -16.10 -10.62
C LYS A 287 0.82 -16.98 -11.12
N GLY A 288 1.00 -18.11 -10.50
CA GLY A 288 1.92 -19.11 -10.98
C GLY A 288 2.52 -20.01 -9.89
N PRO A 289 3.31 -21.00 -10.30
CA PRO A 289 3.94 -21.93 -9.41
C PRO A 289 5.26 -21.42 -8.82
N SER A 290 5.61 -21.95 -7.66
CA SER A 290 6.96 -21.86 -7.10
C SER A 290 7.43 -23.22 -6.56
N PHE A 291 8.74 -23.40 -6.61
CA PHE A 291 9.44 -24.55 -6.01
C PHE A 291 10.52 -24.01 -5.09
N GLN A 292 10.64 -24.60 -3.91
CA GLN A 292 11.72 -24.32 -2.96
C GLN A 292 12.21 -25.63 -2.36
N ASN A 293 13.53 -25.75 -2.19
CA ASN A 293 14.12 -26.83 -1.43
C ASN A 293 15.18 -26.28 -0.50
N ASP A 294 15.06 -26.62 0.77
CA ASP A 294 15.96 -26.25 1.84
C ASP A 294 16.59 -27.52 2.45
N LEU A 295 17.91 -27.55 2.54
CA LEU A 295 18.66 -28.62 3.16
C LEU A 295 19.41 -28.06 4.36
N THR A 296 19.15 -28.62 5.53
CA THR A 296 19.77 -28.23 6.79
C THR A 296 20.60 -29.40 7.32
N PHE A 297 21.88 -29.17 7.53
CA PHE A 297 22.78 -30.11 8.22
C PHE A 297 22.92 -29.68 9.68
N ASN A 298 22.59 -30.59 10.59
CA ASN A 298 22.64 -30.34 12.02
C ASN A 298 23.94 -30.88 12.63
N SER A 299 24.48 -30.18 13.62
CA SER A 299 25.56 -30.66 14.50
C SER A 299 26.80 -31.08 13.74
N ILE A 300 27.38 -30.21 12.95
CA ILE A 300 28.71 -30.40 12.39
C ILE A 300 29.74 -29.88 13.39
N ASP A 301 30.46 -30.75 14.08
CA ASP A 301 31.45 -30.36 15.07
C ASP A 301 32.79 -30.04 14.41
N TRP A 302 33.11 -28.74 14.28
CA TRP A 302 34.42 -28.25 13.80
C TRP A 302 34.71 -26.88 14.38
N HIS A 303 35.63 -26.79 15.32
CA HIS A 303 35.90 -25.54 16.07
C HIS A 303 34.62 -24.89 16.67
N GLY A 304 33.74 -25.70 17.22
CA GLY A 304 32.39 -25.35 17.68
C GLY A 304 31.36 -26.22 16.99
N SER A 305 30.07 -25.88 17.16
CA SER A 305 28.96 -26.57 16.52
C SER A 305 28.37 -25.72 15.41
N HIS A 306 28.17 -26.32 14.23
CA HIS A 306 27.60 -25.63 13.07
C HIS A 306 26.25 -26.20 12.67
N VAL A 307 25.32 -25.35 12.32
CA VAL A 307 24.08 -25.73 11.62
C VAL A 307 24.12 -25.04 10.26
N ILE A 308 24.41 -25.79 9.22
CA ILE A 308 24.52 -25.25 7.85
C ILE A 308 23.21 -25.47 7.11
N LYS A 309 22.61 -24.39 6.65
CA LYS A 309 21.41 -24.41 5.82
C LYS A 309 21.70 -23.85 4.44
N MET A 310 21.23 -24.55 3.41
CA MET A 310 21.31 -24.08 2.03
C MET A 310 19.98 -24.31 1.33
N GLY A 311 19.67 -23.45 0.37
CA GLY A 311 18.42 -23.58 -0.34
C GLY A 311 18.43 -23.00 -1.74
N VAL A 312 17.50 -23.49 -2.53
CA VAL A 312 17.15 -23.00 -3.86
C VAL A 312 15.66 -22.70 -3.91
N LYS A 313 15.31 -21.57 -4.49
CA LYS A 313 13.93 -21.16 -4.75
C LYS A 313 13.81 -20.77 -6.22
N TYR A 314 12.88 -21.40 -6.92
CA TYR A 314 12.49 -21.01 -8.27
C TYR A 314 11.01 -20.63 -8.30
N LYS A 315 10.68 -19.50 -8.92
CA LYS A 315 9.31 -19.05 -9.06
C LYS A 315 9.07 -18.51 -10.48
N GLU A 316 7.98 -18.96 -11.10
CA GLU A 316 7.49 -18.40 -12.35
C GLU A 316 6.12 -17.76 -12.10
N VAL A 317 6.04 -16.44 -12.28
CA VAL A 317 4.81 -15.66 -12.01
C VAL A 317 4.38 -14.96 -13.27
N GLU A 318 3.17 -15.24 -13.71
CA GLU A 318 2.49 -14.44 -14.72
C GLU A 318 1.94 -13.18 -14.04
N LEU A 319 2.46 -12.02 -14.46
CA LEU A 319 2.04 -10.70 -14.02
C LEU A 319 1.18 -10.06 -15.10
N THR A 320 0.01 -9.58 -14.71
CA THR A 320 -0.94 -8.93 -15.63
C THR A 320 -1.31 -7.55 -15.12
N GLN A 321 -1.28 -6.57 -15.99
CA GLN A 321 -1.80 -5.22 -15.76
C GLN A 321 -2.59 -4.76 -16.98
N SER A 322 -3.82 -4.29 -16.78
CA SER A 322 -4.62 -3.71 -17.84
C SER A 322 -5.45 -2.54 -17.31
N GLU A 323 -5.66 -1.57 -18.17
CA GLU A 323 -6.63 -0.48 -17.98
C GLU A 323 -7.71 -0.59 -19.06
N ASN A 324 -8.96 -0.38 -18.69
CA ASN A 324 -10.06 -0.29 -19.63
C ASN A 324 -10.73 1.08 -19.52
N SER A 325 -10.45 1.93 -20.46
CA SER A 325 -10.88 3.33 -20.45
C SER A 325 -11.95 3.67 -21.46
N THR A 326 -12.35 2.72 -22.30
CA THR A 326 -13.34 2.98 -23.36
C THR A 326 -14.80 2.80 -22.93
N VAL A 327 -15.02 2.19 -21.76
CA VAL A 327 -16.36 1.75 -21.33
C VAL A 327 -17.22 2.91 -20.83
N ASN A 328 -16.62 3.91 -20.17
CA ASN A 328 -17.33 4.98 -19.48
C ASN A 328 -16.81 6.37 -19.89
N PRO A 329 -17.23 6.92 -21.03
CA PRO A 329 -16.89 8.29 -21.39
C PRO A 329 -17.51 9.28 -20.39
N SER A 330 -16.81 10.37 -20.12
CA SER A 330 -17.27 11.41 -19.18
C SER A 330 -17.83 12.61 -19.96
N PHE A 331 -19.12 12.84 -19.82
CA PHE A 331 -19.83 14.01 -20.38
C PHE A 331 -19.95 15.12 -19.35
N TYR A 332 -19.61 16.36 -19.76
CA TYR A 332 -19.58 17.52 -18.87
C TYR A 332 -20.76 18.45 -19.20
N TYR A 333 -21.56 18.75 -18.18
CA TYR A 333 -22.75 19.58 -18.26
C TYR A 333 -22.56 20.88 -17.46
N ALA A 334 -22.82 21.99 -18.09
CA ALA A 334 -22.79 23.30 -17.44
C ALA A 334 -24.06 23.52 -16.59
N VAL A 335 -23.86 23.95 -15.34
CA VAL A 335 -24.91 24.36 -14.41
C VAL A 335 -24.78 25.87 -14.16
N ALA A 336 -25.87 26.61 -14.23
CA ALA A 336 -25.90 28.06 -14.02
C ALA A 336 -27.01 28.46 -13.05
N ASP A 337 -26.67 29.37 -12.14
CA ASP A 337 -27.54 29.86 -11.07
C ASP A 337 -28.89 30.38 -11.61
N GLY A 338 -29.98 29.76 -11.16
CA GLY A 338 -31.36 30.09 -11.56
C GLY A 338 -31.72 29.70 -12.99
N LEU A 339 -30.79 29.11 -13.75
CA LEU A 339 -31.00 28.70 -15.15
C LEU A 339 -31.02 27.17 -15.31
N GLY A 340 -30.66 26.43 -14.25
CA GLY A 340 -30.60 25.00 -14.26
C GLY A 340 -29.39 24.43 -14.99
N THR A 341 -29.47 23.14 -15.35
CA THR A 341 -28.43 22.39 -16.05
C THR A 341 -28.67 22.44 -17.57
N SER A 342 -27.62 22.67 -18.34
CA SER A 342 -27.65 22.55 -19.79
C SER A 342 -28.11 21.17 -20.24
N ALA A 343 -29.04 21.10 -21.18
CA ALA A 343 -29.51 19.83 -21.76
C ALA A 343 -28.46 19.19 -22.66
N ILE A 344 -27.51 19.95 -23.16
CA ILE A 344 -26.41 19.51 -24.02
C ILE A 344 -25.11 19.61 -23.23
N PRO A 345 -24.29 18.56 -23.17
CA PRO A 345 -22.97 18.64 -22.57
C PRO A 345 -22.08 19.60 -23.42
N TYR A 346 -21.19 20.33 -22.77
CA TYR A 346 -20.26 21.19 -23.50
C TYR A 346 -19.00 20.44 -23.98
N GLN A 347 -18.70 19.28 -23.37
CA GLN A 347 -17.62 18.41 -23.83
C GLN A 347 -17.80 16.95 -23.37
N VAL A 348 -17.06 16.08 -24.00
CA VAL A 348 -16.87 14.68 -23.56
C VAL A 348 -15.38 14.33 -23.53
N LYS A 349 -14.94 13.60 -22.48
CA LYS A 349 -13.62 13.00 -22.37
C LYS A 349 -13.72 11.49 -22.41
N PHE A 350 -12.86 10.86 -23.17
CA PHE A 350 -12.77 9.41 -23.28
C PHE A 350 -11.41 8.97 -23.77
N ASN A 351 -11.08 7.69 -23.53
CA ASN A 351 -9.84 7.11 -24.00
C ASN A 351 -10.15 6.01 -25.02
N LEU A 352 -9.29 5.87 -26.00
CA LEU A 352 -9.34 4.79 -26.99
C LEU A 352 -7.97 4.14 -27.11
N PRO A 353 -7.89 2.79 -27.23
CA PRO A 353 -6.67 2.13 -27.64
C PRO A 353 -6.30 2.56 -29.06
N PHE A 354 -5.01 2.70 -29.33
CA PHE A 354 -4.52 2.83 -30.70
C PHE A 354 -4.85 1.59 -31.51
N ALA A 355 -5.00 1.76 -32.83
CA ALA A 355 -5.26 0.65 -33.70
C ALA A 355 -4.17 -0.44 -33.55
N GLY A 356 -4.57 -1.62 -33.15
CA GLY A 356 -3.68 -2.75 -32.93
C GLY A 356 -2.96 -2.79 -31.59
N ALA A 357 -3.13 -1.78 -30.70
CA ALA A 357 -2.60 -1.78 -29.36
C ALA A 357 -3.66 -2.27 -28.35
N ALA A 358 -3.22 -2.98 -27.32
CA ALA A 358 -4.04 -3.33 -26.18
C ALA A 358 -3.52 -2.60 -24.95
N PRO A 359 -4.38 -1.89 -24.18
CA PRO A 359 -3.96 -1.24 -22.94
C PRO A 359 -3.77 -2.29 -21.84
N SER A 360 -3.00 -3.29 -22.12
CA SER A 360 -2.70 -4.40 -21.21
C SER A 360 -1.33 -4.98 -21.49
N VAL A 361 -0.67 -5.40 -20.43
CA VAL A 361 0.57 -6.13 -20.47
C VAL A 361 0.46 -7.40 -19.63
N THR A 362 0.92 -8.52 -20.18
CA THR A 362 1.06 -9.78 -19.46
C THR A 362 2.47 -10.30 -19.70
N THR A 363 3.17 -10.65 -18.63
CA THR A 363 4.55 -11.15 -18.69
C THR A 363 4.75 -12.29 -17.71
N LYS A 364 5.69 -13.18 -18.01
CA LYS A 364 6.10 -14.25 -17.09
C LYS A 364 7.44 -13.89 -16.45
N SER A 365 7.39 -13.38 -15.23
CA SER A 365 8.57 -13.15 -14.41
C SER A 365 9.13 -14.50 -13.95
N LYS A 366 10.44 -14.69 -14.13
CA LYS A 366 11.18 -15.87 -13.66
C LYS A 366 12.19 -15.45 -12.62
N GLN A 367 12.13 -16.07 -11.46
CA GLN A 367 12.97 -15.76 -10.33
C GLN A 367 13.75 -16.99 -9.88
N LEU A 368 15.02 -16.78 -9.58
CA LEU A 368 15.89 -17.80 -9.00
C LEU A 368 16.63 -17.19 -7.81
N GLY A 369 16.45 -17.81 -6.65
CA GLY A 369 17.16 -17.47 -5.41
C GLY A 369 18.02 -18.64 -4.96
N LEU A 370 19.25 -18.35 -4.55
CA LEU A 370 20.18 -19.32 -3.97
C LEU A 370 20.72 -18.75 -2.67
N TYR A 371 20.83 -19.57 -1.63
CA TYR A 371 21.44 -19.13 -0.40
C TYR A 371 22.20 -20.25 0.31
N ILE A 372 23.14 -19.83 1.14
CA ILE A 372 23.80 -20.64 2.15
C ILE A 372 23.98 -19.82 3.41
N GLN A 373 23.75 -20.43 4.56
CA GLN A 373 23.98 -19.84 5.87
C GLN A 373 24.53 -20.85 6.85
N ASP A 374 25.24 -20.36 7.85
CA ASP A 374 25.83 -21.11 8.94
C ASP A 374 25.45 -20.44 10.27
N ASP A 375 24.77 -21.15 11.12
CA ASP A 375 24.57 -20.81 12.52
C ASP A 375 25.68 -21.53 13.31
N TRP A 376 26.73 -20.78 13.66
CA TRP A 376 27.95 -21.29 14.27
C TRP A 376 28.00 -20.96 15.77
N ASP A 377 27.84 -21.95 16.62
CA ASP A 377 28.11 -21.86 18.05
C ASP A 377 29.61 -22.04 18.27
N VAL A 378 30.35 -20.92 18.31
CA VAL A 378 31.81 -20.92 18.49
C VAL A 378 32.21 -21.50 19.85
N ASN A 379 31.40 -21.20 20.85
CA ASN A 379 31.47 -21.74 22.21
C ASN A 379 30.15 -21.43 22.93
N ASP A 380 30.02 -21.83 24.20
CA ASP A 380 28.81 -21.65 25.03
C ASP A 380 28.34 -20.19 25.17
N LYS A 381 29.17 -19.19 24.76
CA LYS A 381 28.86 -17.77 24.92
C LYS A 381 28.72 -17.02 23.60
N LEU A 382 29.39 -17.49 22.55
CA LEU A 382 29.41 -16.78 21.27
C LEU A 382 28.79 -17.61 20.17
N GLN A 383 27.73 -17.08 19.59
CA GLN A 383 27.11 -17.56 18.37
C GLN A 383 27.34 -16.53 17.23
N LEU A 384 27.68 -17.03 16.06
CA LEU A 384 27.78 -16.28 14.82
C LEU A 384 26.74 -16.80 13.81
N ASN A 385 26.11 -15.89 13.08
CA ASN A 385 25.23 -16.21 11.97
C ASN A 385 25.84 -15.61 10.70
N LEU A 386 26.28 -16.47 9.79
CA LEU A 386 26.96 -16.08 8.56
C LEU A 386 26.15 -16.56 7.37
N GLY A 387 25.90 -15.70 6.40
CA GLY A 387 25.13 -16.12 5.25
C GLY A 387 25.36 -15.25 4.02
N VAL A 388 25.05 -15.80 2.88
CA VAL A 388 24.99 -15.10 1.61
C VAL A 388 23.81 -15.61 0.82
N ARG A 389 23.12 -14.70 0.18
CA ARG A 389 22.03 -14.97 -0.76
C ARG A 389 22.31 -14.31 -2.08
N TRP A 390 21.91 -14.93 -3.16
CA TRP A 390 21.87 -14.34 -4.49
C TRP A 390 20.47 -14.50 -5.07
N ASP A 391 19.92 -13.42 -5.64
CA ASP A 391 18.61 -13.41 -6.29
C ASP A 391 18.73 -12.84 -7.70
N GLY A 392 18.15 -13.52 -8.67
CA GLY A 392 18.02 -13.09 -10.06
C GLY A 392 16.55 -13.08 -10.49
N GLU A 393 16.14 -12.01 -11.21
CA GLU A 393 14.79 -11.91 -11.75
C GLU A 393 14.83 -11.50 -13.22
N LYS A 394 14.09 -12.24 -14.06
CA LYS A 394 13.89 -11.90 -15.46
C LYS A 394 12.45 -11.49 -15.70
N ILE A 395 12.23 -10.25 -16.17
CA ILE A 395 10.92 -9.68 -16.51
C ILE A 395 10.91 -9.35 -18.01
N PRO A 396 10.37 -10.23 -18.88
CA PRO A 396 10.42 -10.05 -20.33
C PRO A 396 9.75 -8.76 -20.82
N SER A 397 8.64 -8.33 -20.19
CA SER A 397 7.97 -7.08 -20.60
C SER A 397 8.84 -5.84 -20.43
N TYR A 398 9.83 -5.85 -19.56
CA TYR A 398 10.83 -4.79 -19.47
C TYR A 398 11.99 -5.05 -20.44
N LEU A 399 12.55 -6.26 -20.44
CA LEU A 399 13.77 -6.59 -21.17
C LEU A 399 13.58 -6.61 -22.69
N ASP A 400 12.46 -7.19 -23.15
CA ASP A 400 12.16 -7.42 -24.56
C ASP A 400 11.21 -6.35 -25.12
N ASN A 401 10.86 -5.31 -24.34
CA ASN A 401 10.00 -4.21 -24.78
C ASN A 401 10.62 -3.49 -25.97
N VAL A 402 9.76 -3.08 -26.91
CA VAL A 402 10.15 -2.22 -28.03
C VAL A 402 9.32 -0.96 -27.95
N THR A 403 9.97 0.19 -27.78
CA THR A 403 9.28 1.48 -27.79
C THR A 403 8.52 1.65 -29.11
N PRO A 404 7.21 1.94 -29.08
CA PRO A 404 6.41 2.05 -30.30
C PRO A 404 7.03 3.05 -31.30
N PRO A 405 7.08 2.70 -32.61
CA PRO A 405 7.72 3.56 -33.60
C PRO A 405 7.15 4.99 -33.66
N GLU A 406 5.87 5.16 -33.39
CA GLU A 406 5.21 6.45 -33.32
C GLU A 406 5.66 7.30 -32.13
N VAL A 407 5.95 6.69 -31.01
CA VAL A 407 6.56 7.37 -29.85
C VAL A 407 7.98 7.82 -30.20
N VAL A 408 8.78 6.93 -30.81
CA VAL A 408 10.13 7.26 -31.28
C VAL A 408 10.09 8.41 -32.28
N ALA A 409 9.15 8.38 -33.22
CA ALA A 409 8.98 9.44 -34.22
C ALA A 409 8.57 10.79 -33.56
N ALA A 410 7.68 10.77 -32.59
CA ALA A 410 7.28 11.97 -31.84
C ALA A 410 8.46 12.58 -31.05
N LEU A 411 9.23 11.74 -30.36
CA LEU A 411 10.40 12.20 -29.61
C LEU A 411 11.48 12.81 -30.52
N ASN A 412 11.62 12.32 -31.74
CA ASN A 412 12.54 12.86 -32.73
C ASN A 412 11.89 13.90 -33.66
N GLY A 413 10.62 14.20 -33.48
CA GLY A 413 9.87 15.21 -34.23
C GLY A 413 10.24 16.64 -33.82
N PRO A 414 9.50 17.64 -34.35
CA PRO A 414 9.77 19.04 -34.04
C PRO A 414 9.60 19.32 -32.54
N GLY A 415 10.42 20.23 -32.00
CA GLY A 415 10.27 20.74 -30.65
C GLY A 415 9.00 21.58 -30.47
N THR A 416 8.70 21.98 -29.25
CA THR A 416 7.48 22.73 -28.90
C THR A 416 7.52 24.21 -29.34
N ASP A 417 8.71 24.75 -29.61
CA ASP A 417 8.86 26.10 -30.16
C ASP A 417 8.94 26.04 -31.71
N PRO A 418 7.87 26.49 -32.43
CA PRO A 418 7.84 26.43 -33.90
C PRO A 418 8.82 27.42 -34.55
N THR A 419 9.41 28.33 -33.80
CA THR A 419 10.38 29.32 -34.32
C THR A 419 11.82 28.77 -34.32
N VAL A 420 12.06 27.63 -33.70
CA VAL A 420 13.37 26.97 -33.57
C VAL A 420 13.34 25.63 -34.29
N SER A 421 14.30 25.38 -35.13
CA SER A 421 14.42 24.10 -35.88
C SER A 421 15.03 22.96 -35.04
N ALA A 422 14.81 22.97 -33.74
CA ALA A 422 15.23 21.89 -32.86
C ALA A 422 14.19 20.76 -32.80
N THR A 423 14.66 19.54 -32.68
CA THR A 423 13.79 18.39 -32.40
C THR A 423 13.40 18.38 -30.93
N TYR A 424 12.31 17.63 -30.59
CA TYR A 424 11.90 17.46 -29.20
C TYR A 424 13.00 16.76 -28.39
N ALA A 425 13.71 15.79 -28.98
CA ALA A 425 14.87 15.14 -28.37
C ALA A 425 16.01 16.14 -28.01
N GLU A 426 16.29 17.11 -28.91
CA GLU A 426 17.28 18.16 -28.64
C GLU A 426 16.81 19.13 -27.57
N GLN A 427 15.50 19.43 -27.47
CA GLN A 427 14.90 20.20 -26.39
C GLN A 427 15.09 19.48 -25.05
N LEU A 428 14.80 18.19 -24.98
CA LEU A 428 15.01 17.36 -23.79
C LEU A 428 16.48 17.30 -23.38
N ALA A 429 17.38 17.10 -24.35
CA ALA A 429 18.82 17.01 -24.11
C ALA A 429 19.43 18.28 -23.48
N LYS A 430 18.94 19.47 -23.84
CA LYS A 430 19.32 20.73 -23.20
C LYS A 430 19.00 20.71 -21.70
N GLY A 431 17.91 20.05 -21.29
CA GLY A 431 17.50 19.87 -19.90
C GLY A 431 18.04 18.58 -19.25
N GLY A 432 19.06 17.95 -19.83
CA GLY A 432 19.72 16.77 -19.27
C GLY A 432 18.98 15.44 -19.47
N VAL A 433 17.96 15.40 -20.28
CA VAL A 433 17.22 14.16 -20.61
C VAL A 433 17.65 13.64 -21.98
N ASN A 434 18.45 12.56 -21.98
CA ASN A 434 18.84 11.88 -23.20
C ASN A 434 17.83 10.76 -23.51
N ILE A 435 17.01 10.92 -24.55
CA ILE A 435 15.97 9.96 -24.90
C ILE A 435 16.52 8.56 -25.21
N ASN A 436 17.78 8.42 -25.65
CA ASN A 436 18.37 7.13 -25.94
C ASN A 436 18.57 6.25 -24.71
N ASP A 437 18.58 6.85 -23.52
CA ASP A 437 18.65 6.12 -22.26
C ASP A 437 17.32 5.44 -21.91
N TYR A 438 16.24 5.78 -22.63
CA TYR A 438 14.87 5.32 -22.36
C TYR A 438 14.24 4.56 -23.54
N ILE A 439 14.65 4.87 -24.77
CA ILE A 439 14.13 4.15 -25.96
C ILE A 439 14.63 2.71 -25.92
N SER A 440 13.68 1.78 -25.82
CA SER A 440 13.99 0.35 -25.90
C SER A 440 13.85 -0.20 -27.32
N THR A 441 14.85 -0.99 -27.73
CA THR A 441 14.89 -1.66 -29.04
C THR A 441 14.57 -3.15 -28.94
N GLY A 442 14.20 -3.64 -27.74
CA GLY A 442 13.92 -5.06 -27.47
C GLY A 442 15.16 -5.89 -27.11
N ASN A 443 16.36 -5.31 -27.16
CA ASN A 443 17.61 -6.01 -26.87
C ASN A 443 18.71 -5.14 -26.22
N ASN A 444 18.41 -3.89 -25.92
CA ASN A 444 19.37 -2.95 -25.31
C ASN A 444 19.24 -2.84 -23.79
N ARG A 445 18.25 -3.52 -23.18
CA ARG A 445 18.08 -3.62 -21.73
C ARG A 445 18.74 -4.87 -21.18
N LYS A 446 19.26 -4.80 -19.98
CA LYS A 446 19.94 -5.93 -19.32
C LYS A 446 19.28 -6.23 -17.99
N GLN A 447 19.23 -7.52 -17.66
CA GLN A 447 18.85 -7.97 -16.33
C GLN A 447 19.96 -7.59 -15.33
N ASP A 448 19.54 -7.04 -14.20
CA ASP A 448 20.45 -6.82 -13.07
C ASP A 448 20.64 -8.14 -12.31
N ASN A 449 21.83 -8.72 -12.42
CA ASN A 449 22.19 -10.02 -11.83
C ASN A 449 23.20 -9.90 -10.68
N ASN A 450 23.55 -8.69 -10.27
CA ASN A 450 24.58 -8.46 -9.25
C ASN A 450 24.00 -8.40 -7.82
N ASN A 451 22.92 -9.15 -7.56
CA ASN A 451 22.15 -9.05 -6.32
C ASN A 451 22.66 -10.04 -5.25
N PHE A 452 23.92 -9.86 -4.83
CA PHE A 452 24.52 -10.60 -3.72
C PHE A 452 24.22 -9.91 -2.38
N ALA A 453 23.59 -10.63 -1.48
CA ALA A 453 23.13 -10.19 -0.17
C ALA A 453 23.91 -10.89 0.97
N PRO A 454 25.09 -10.40 1.36
CA PRO A 454 25.79 -10.90 2.54
C PRO A 454 25.01 -10.54 3.81
N ARG A 455 25.03 -11.44 4.80
CA ARG A 455 24.35 -11.27 6.09
C ARG A 455 25.23 -11.82 7.20
N LEU A 456 25.43 -11.02 8.22
CA LEU A 456 26.26 -11.28 9.37
C LEU A 456 25.46 -11.01 10.63
N GLY A 457 25.47 -11.91 11.57
CA GLY A 457 24.87 -11.72 12.89
C GLY A 457 25.79 -12.29 13.96
N PHE A 458 25.66 -11.81 15.18
CA PHE A 458 26.31 -12.38 16.34
C PHE A 458 25.45 -12.23 17.59
N SER A 459 25.67 -13.12 18.54
CA SER A 459 25.13 -13.08 19.89
C SER A 459 26.24 -13.48 20.88
N TYR A 460 26.49 -12.66 21.89
CA TYR A 460 27.49 -12.91 22.91
C TYR A 460 26.86 -12.84 24.30
N ASP A 461 26.83 -13.97 25.00
CA ASP A 461 26.37 -14.09 26.38
C ASP A 461 27.54 -13.84 27.35
N PHE A 462 27.53 -12.70 28.02
CA PHE A 462 28.59 -12.32 28.97
C PHE A 462 28.71 -13.29 30.14
N ARG A 463 27.60 -13.84 30.60
CA ARG A 463 27.49 -14.64 31.82
C ARG A 463 27.40 -16.14 31.56
N GLY A 464 26.94 -16.54 30.37
CA GLY A 464 26.69 -17.92 30.01
C GLY A 464 25.38 -18.48 30.58
N ASP A 465 24.45 -17.60 30.97
CA ASP A 465 23.14 -17.92 31.53
C ASP A 465 22.00 -17.15 30.83
N GLU A 466 22.31 -16.54 29.69
CA GLU A 466 21.43 -15.70 28.86
C GLU A 466 20.88 -14.45 29.59
N SER A 467 21.37 -14.16 30.80
CA SER A 467 20.90 -13.00 31.58
C SER A 467 21.43 -11.67 31.10
N LEU A 468 22.52 -11.66 30.32
CA LEU A 468 23.11 -10.47 29.72
C LEU A 468 23.74 -10.81 28.36
N VAL A 469 23.05 -10.46 27.30
CA VAL A 469 23.42 -10.83 25.93
C VAL A 469 23.59 -9.57 25.07
N LEU A 470 24.78 -9.40 24.47
CA LEU A 470 25.02 -8.44 23.39
C LEU A 470 24.75 -9.14 22.07
N PHE A 471 23.97 -8.51 21.21
CA PHE A 471 23.67 -9.04 19.88
C PHE A 471 23.72 -7.95 18.82
N GLY A 472 23.92 -8.35 17.59
CA GLY A 472 23.91 -7.39 16.48
C GLY A 472 24.12 -8.07 15.14
N GLY A 473 24.13 -7.25 14.10
CA GLY A 473 24.40 -7.75 12.77
C GLY A 473 24.41 -6.66 11.72
N ALA A 474 24.83 -7.08 10.54
CA ALA A 474 24.86 -6.28 9.33
C ALA A 474 24.44 -7.13 8.14
N GLY A 475 23.70 -6.56 7.21
CA GLY A 475 23.30 -7.30 6.02
C GLY A 475 22.71 -6.44 4.93
N ARG A 476 22.73 -6.99 3.72
CA ARG A 476 22.08 -6.44 2.55
C ARG A 476 20.85 -7.28 2.22
N SER A 477 19.80 -6.64 1.78
CA SER A 477 18.60 -7.28 1.23
C SER A 477 18.19 -6.57 -0.04
N TYR A 478 17.83 -7.34 -1.05
CA TYR A 478 17.26 -6.83 -2.28
C TYR A 478 15.74 -6.92 -2.23
N ASP A 479 15.06 -5.92 -2.77
CA ASP A 479 13.64 -5.94 -3.06
C ASP A 479 13.44 -6.09 -4.57
N ARG A 480 12.47 -5.47 -5.16
CA ARG A 480 12.17 -5.55 -6.59
C ARG A 480 11.60 -4.25 -7.13
N ASN A 481 11.74 -4.04 -8.42
CA ASN A 481 10.97 -3.03 -9.13
C ASN A 481 9.53 -3.51 -9.28
N LEU A 482 8.58 -2.69 -8.84
CA LEU A 482 7.16 -3.06 -8.82
C LEU A 482 6.58 -3.09 -10.22
N PHE A 483 5.85 -4.16 -10.54
CA PHE A 483 5.28 -4.34 -11.87
C PHE A 483 4.21 -3.30 -12.21
N ASP A 484 3.53 -2.75 -11.22
CA ASP A 484 2.59 -1.65 -11.41
C ASP A 484 3.23 -0.42 -12.07
N ILE A 485 4.53 -0.17 -11.84
CA ILE A 485 5.29 0.88 -12.53
C ILE A 485 5.85 0.36 -13.87
N LEU A 486 6.45 -0.83 -13.86
CA LEU A 486 7.06 -1.38 -15.07
C LEU A 486 6.05 -1.59 -16.21
N GLY A 487 4.82 -1.96 -15.87
CA GLY A 487 3.74 -2.19 -16.85
C GLY A 487 3.18 -0.92 -17.49
N LEU A 488 3.33 0.25 -16.81
CA LEU A 488 2.81 1.52 -17.34
C LEU A 488 3.43 1.89 -18.70
N GLU A 489 4.70 1.58 -18.92
CA GLU A 489 5.37 1.84 -20.17
C GLU A 489 4.61 1.29 -21.40
N GLN A 490 4.01 0.11 -21.26
CA GLN A 490 3.23 -0.51 -22.32
C GLN A 490 1.75 -0.09 -22.29
N VAL A 491 1.16 -0.04 -21.10
CA VAL A 491 -0.27 0.26 -20.91
C VAL A 491 -0.58 1.70 -21.32
N LYS A 492 0.21 2.68 -20.88
CA LYS A 492 -0.03 4.11 -21.14
C LYS A 492 0.22 4.46 -22.59
N SER A 493 1.30 3.98 -23.18
CA SER A 493 1.59 4.21 -24.60
C SER A 493 0.57 3.58 -25.56
N ALA A 494 -0.27 2.65 -25.08
CA ALA A 494 -1.33 2.03 -25.86
C ALA A 494 -2.65 2.82 -25.86
N LEU A 495 -2.79 3.88 -25.07
CA LEU A 495 -4.03 4.65 -24.91
C LEU A 495 -3.90 6.07 -25.47
N ALA A 496 -4.91 6.47 -26.24
CA ALA A 496 -5.13 7.87 -26.60
C ALA A 496 -6.23 8.49 -25.76
N GLN A 497 -6.01 9.68 -25.22
CA GLN A 497 -7.01 10.47 -24.50
C GLN A 497 -7.57 11.54 -25.44
N TYR A 498 -8.89 11.62 -25.55
CA TYR A 498 -9.58 12.56 -26.41
C TYR A 498 -10.53 13.45 -25.61
N THR A 499 -10.57 14.71 -25.99
CA THR A 499 -11.58 15.68 -25.55
C THR A 499 -12.28 16.25 -26.79
N LEU A 500 -13.57 16.01 -26.90
CA LEU A 500 -14.42 16.64 -27.91
C LEU A 500 -15.33 17.67 -27.26
N ARG A 501 -15.39 18.87 -27.82
CA ARG A 501 -16.32 19.94 -27.41
C ARG A 501 -17.52 19.94 -28.35
N PHE A 502 -18.68 20.34 -27.83
CA PHE A 502 -19.91 20.41 -28.59
C PHE A 502 -20.27 21.85 -28.91
N ALA A 503 -20.41 22.17 -30.20
CA ALA A 503 -20.57 23.55 -30.69
C ALA A 503 -21.78 24.29 -30.08
N GLU A 504 -22.86 23.53 -29.78
CA GLU A 504 -24.10 24.11 -29.25
C GLU A 504 -24.01 24.53 -27.78
N ALA A 505 -23.02 24.02 -27.03
CA ALA A 505 -22.90 24.27 -25.59
C ALA A 505 -21.54 24.79 -25.15
N ALA A 506 -20.49 24.68 -25.97
CA ALA A 506 -19.14 25.11 -25.65
C ALA A 506 -18.85 26.50 -26.25
N PRO A 507 -18.63 27.54 -25.45
CA PRO A 507 -18.32 28.88 -25.96
C PRO A 507 -17.07 28.89 -26.86
N GLY A 508 -17.17 29.52 -28.02
CA GLY A 508 -16.06 29.65 -28.98
C GLY A 508 -15.69 28.35 -29.72
N CYS A 509 -16.48 27.31 -29.57
CA CYS A 509 -16.30 26.05 -30.29
C CYS A 509 -16.89 26.18 -31.68
N THR A 510 -16.02 26.23 -32.71
CA THR A 510 -16.43 26.17 -34.12
C THR A 510 -16.16 24.78 -34.62
N PRO A 511 -17.14 24.13 -35.28
CA PRO A 511 -16.99 22.76 -35.76
C PRO A 511 -15.74 22.56 -36.59
N ALA A 512 -14.88 21.69 -36.09
CA ALA A 512 -13.63 21.24 -36.71
C ALA A 512 -13.35 19.78 -36.34
N PRO A 513 -12.95 18.89 -37.26
CA PRO A 513 -12.73 17.49 -36.97
C PRO A 513 -11.75 17.30 -35.82
N GLY A 514 -12.10 16.42 -34.85
CA GLY A 514 -11.24 15.99 -33.76
C GLY A 514 -11.19 16.91 -32.53
N THR A 515 -11.78 18.09 -32.56
CA THR A 515 -11.75 19.03 -31.40
C THR A 515 -13.13 19.60 -31.06
N CYS A 516 -13.89 20.01 -32.07
CA CYS A 516 -15.23 20.60 -31.91
C CYS A 516 -16.19 19.96 -32.91
N VAL A 517 -17.30 19.45 -32.45
CA VAL A 517 -18.28 18.73 -33.27
C VAL A 517 -19.69 19.20 -32.92
N ASN A 518 -20.65 19.00 -33.83
CA ASN A 518 -22.06 19.24 -33.52
C ASN A 518 -22.57 18.14 -32.59
N TRP A 519 -23.43 18.51 -31.65
CA TRP A 519 -24.03 17.57 -30.72
C TRP A 519 -24.99 16.61 -31.41
N ASN A 520 -24.93 15.34 -31.03
CA ASN A 520 -25.90 14.34 -31.42
C ASN A 520 -26.26 13.50 -30.19
N PRO A 521 -27.55 13.43 -29.80
CA PRO A 521 -27.98 12.62 -28.65
C PRO A 521 -27.58 11.14 -28.74
N ALA A 522 -27.36 10.63 -29.95
CA ALA A 522 -26.91 9.25 -30.15
C ALA A 522 -25.56 8.96 -29.48
N TYR A 523 -24.73 9.95 -29.22
CA TYR A 523 -23.44 9.78 -28.53
C TYR A 523 -23.61 9.27 -27.09
N LEU A 524 -24.76 9.52 -26.46
CA LEU A 524 -25.06 9.00 -25.13
C LEU A 524 -25.43 7.51 -25.15
N SER A 525 -26.10 7.04 -26.21
CA SER A 525 -26.55 5.66 -26.35
C SER A 525 -25.55 4.76 -27.08
N ASP A 526 -24.70 5.34 -27.90
CA ASP A 526 -23.63 4.67 -28.63
C ASP A 526 -22.30 5.42 -28.48
N PRO A 527 -21.64 5.28 -27.32
CA PRO A 527 -20.35 5.91 -27.08
C PRO A 527 -19.24 5.49 -28.04
N ALA A 528 -19.37 4.33 -28.67
CA ALA A 528 -18.40 3.86 -29.67
C ALA A 528 -18.33 4.76 -30.89
N SER A 529 -19.44 5.44 -31.23
CA SER A 529 -19.50 6.42 -32.33
C SER A 529 -18.59 7.62 -32.13
N LEU A 530 -18.22 7.97 -30.88
CA LEU A 530 -17.26 9.02 -30.57
C LEU A 530 -15.89 8.74 -31.18
N GLY A 531 -15.49 7.48 -31.32
CA GLY A 531 -14.23 7.09 -31.96
C GLY A 531 -14.12 7.52 -33.43
N GLY A 532 -15.24 7.62 -34.15
CA GLY A 532 -15.28 8.09 -35.52
C GLY A 532 -15.12 9.62 -35.68
N LEU A 533 -15.20 10.36 -34.59
CA LEU A 533 -15.14 11.85 -34.62
C LEU A 533 -13.74 12.38 -34.33
N VAL A 534 -12.85 11.55 -33.80
CA VAL A 534 -11.50 11.97 -33.42
C VAL A 534 -10.53 11.89 -34.57
N ASN A 535 -9.61 12.85 -34.63
CA ASN A 535 -8.51 12.81 -35.57
C ASN A 535 -7.45 11.81 -35.10
N SER A 536 -7.24 10.73 -35.82
CA SER A 536 -6.27 9.68 -35.47
C SER A 536 -4.81 10.15 -35.37
N GLY A 537 -4.51 11.37 -35.84
CA GLY A 537 -3.20 12.00 -35.74
C GLY A 537 -2.89 12.68 -34.39
N VAL A 538 -3.92 12.94 -33.58
CA VAL A 538 -3.77 13.60 -32.27
C VAL A 538 -4.10 12.58 -31.18
N ARG A 539 -3.09 12.13 -30.45
CA ARG A 539 -3.24 11.02 -29.53
C ARG A 539 -3.45 11.48 -28.09
N ASN A 540 -2.83 12.58 -27.64
CA ASN A 540 -2.89 13.16 -26.30
C ASN A 540 -2.72 12.14 -25.14
N GLY A 541 -2.25 10.92 -25.45
CA GLY A 541 -1.96 9.90 -24.46
C GLY A 541 -0.62 10.17 -23.75
N GLU A 542 -0.55 9.81 -22.47
CA GLU A 542 0.69 9.86 -21.70
C GLU A 542 1.72 8.88 -22.28
N ILE A 543 2.98 9.28 -22.30
CA ILE A 543 4.10 8.43 -22.65
C ILE A 543 4.88 8.13 -21.38
N ASP A 544 4.95 6.87 -21.01
CA ASP A 544 5.83 6.41 -19.94
C ASP A 544 7.01 5.65 -20.54
N LEU A 545 8.23 6.06 -20.19
CA LEU A 545 9.46 5.42 -20.63
C LEU A 545 10.32 5.05 -19.42
N LEU A 546 10.88 3.88 -19.44
CA LEU A 546 11.76 3.39 -18.37
C LEU A 546 13.22 3.44 -18.82
N ASN A 547 14.11 3.81 -17.90
CA ASN A 547 15.54 3.78 -18.14
C ASN A 547 15.99 2.37 -18.54
N ASN A 548 16.88 2.28 -19.53
CA ASN A 548 17.38 1.02 -20.09
C ASN A 548 18.35 0.28 -19.16
N ASP A 549 18.81 0.92 -18.06
CA ASP A 549 19.77 0.37 -17.08
C ASP A 549 19.19 0.38 -15.66
N LEU A 550 17.93 -0.08 -15.51
CA LEU A 550 17.31 -0.16 -14.19
C LEU A 550 18.04 -1.14 -13.28
N LYS A 551 18.20 -0.74 -12.01
CA LYS A 551 18.79 -1.53 -10.93
C LYS A 551 17.72 -2.10 -10.02
N THR A 552 18.07 -3.18 -9.34
CA THR A 552 17.22 -3.76 -8.30
C THR A 552 17.37 -2.95 -7.00
N PRO A 553 16.27 -2.45 -6.41
CA PRO A 553 16.33 -1.74 -5.13
C PRO A 553 16.88 -2.63 -4.01
N TYR A 554 17.65 -2.03 -3.10
CA TYR A 554 18.22 -2.75 -1.97
C TYR A 554 18.28 -1.90 -0.69
N SER A 555 18.46 -2.59 0.44
CA SER A 555 18.65 -1.98 1.75
C SER A 555 19.84 -2.58 2.46
N ASP A 556 20.74 -1.73 2.95
CA ASP A 556 21.81 -2.09 3.88
C ASP A 556 21.32 -1.83 5.31
N GLN A 557 21.44 -2.82 6.18
CA GLN A 557 20.92 -2.78 7.55
C GLN A 557 22.03 -3.10 8.54
N TYR A 558 22.03 -2.37 9.64
CA TYR A 558 22.96 -2.53 10.75
C TYR A 558 22.21 -2.47 12.06
N SER A 559 22.51 -3.34 13.00
CA SER A 559 21.93 -3.31 14.34
C SER A 559 22.92 -3.72 15.40
N LEU A 560 22.75 -3.16 16.59
CA LEU A 560 23.46 -3.53 17.81
C LEU A 560 22.51 -3.39 18.98
N GLY A 561 22.40 -4.43 19.79
CA GLY A 561 21.47 -4.47 20.91
C GLY A 561 22.04 -5.18 22.13
N LEU A 562 21.52 -4.80 23.28
CA LEU A 562 21.78 -5.44 24.55
C LEU A 562 20.45 -5.95 25.13
N ARG A 563 20.38 -7.22 25.50
CA ARG A 563 19.26 -7.82 26.21
C ARG A 563 19.71 -8.21 27.60
N THR A 564 18.91 -7.88 28.60
CA THR A 564 19.20 -8.29 29.98
C THR A 564 17.93 -8.68 30.74
N ARG A 565 18.09 -9.63 31.62
CA ARG A 565 17.05 -10.08 32.55
C ARG A 565 17.27 -9.43 33.92
N LEU A 566 16.29 -8.65 34.36
CA LEU A 566 16.30 -7.94 35.64
C LEU A 566 15.15 -8.48 36.52
N GLY A 567 15.45 -9.49 37.33
CA GLY A 567 14.41 -10.20 38.07
C GLY A 567 13.42 -10.88 37.13
N GLU A 568 12.14 -10.50 37.22
CA GLU A 568 11.07 -11.00 36.31
C GLU A 568 10.96 -10.23 35.00
N TRP A 569 11.76 -9.20 34.82
CA TRP A 569 11.70 -8.36 33.63
C TRP A 569 12.75 -8.76 32.58
N ASN A 570 12.30 -8.96 31.36
CA ASN A 570 13.15 -9.04 30.19
C ASN A 570 13.25 -7.64 29.59
N THR A 571 14.45 -7.11 29.47
CA THR A 571 14.66 -5.77 28.92
C THR A 571 15.59 -5.81 27.74
N SER A 572 15.39 -4.90 26.79
CA SER A 572 16.31 -4.73 25.67
C SER A 572 16.47 -3.28 25.24
N ALA A 573 17.65 -2.98 24.72
CA ALA A 573 17.95 -1.73 24.05
C ALA A 573 18.66 -2.06 22.72
N THR A 574 18.11 -1.59 21.61
CA THR A 574 18.65 -1.86 20.27
C THR A 574 18.75 -0.56 19.48
N VAL A 575 19.91 -0.33 18.89
CA VAL A 575 20.11 0.71 17.87
C VAL A 575 20.11 0.03 16.51
N SER A 576 19.37 0.58 15.55
CA SER A 576 19.36 0.10 14.18
C SER A 576 19.50 1.24 13.19
N TYR A 577 20.11 0.95 12.05
CA TYR A 577 20.26 1.87 10.93
C TYR A 577 19.97 1.12 9.63
N ILE A 578 19.09 1.69 8.81
CA ILE A 578 18.69 1.12 7.53
C ILE A 578 18.92 2.18 6.45
N HIS A 579 19.57 1.79 5.37
CA HIS A 579 19.86 2.63 4.22
C HIS A 579 19.32 1.94 2.96
N SER A 580 18.18 2.41 2.45
CA SER A 580 17.57 1.90 1.23
C SER A 580 17.97 2.75 0.04
N LYS A 581 18.25 2.12 -1.09
CA LYS A 581 18.73 2.73 -2.33
C LYS A 581 18.06 2.15 -3.56
N ASP A 582 18.23 2.90 -4.65
CA ASP A 582 17.82 2.52 -6.01
C ASP A 582 16.31 2.25 -6.17
N GLY A 583 15.47 2.86 -5.31
CA GLY A 583 14.02 2.82 -5.51
C GLY A 583 13.64 3.47 -6.85
N LEU A 584 12.71 2.85 -7.57
CA LEU A 584 12.21 3.30 -8.87
C LEU A 584 11.13 4.37 -8.70
N ILE A 585 11.21 5.44 -9.49
CA ILE A 585 10.21 6.52 -9.51
C ILE A 585 10.01 7.06 -10.93
N LEU A 586 8.79 7.47 -11.25
CA LEU A 586 8.44 8.20 -12.46
C LEU A 586 8.51 9.72 -12.20
N THR A 587 9.25 10.44 -13.03
CA THR A 587 9.37 11.90 -12.98
C THR A 587 8.88 12.53 -14.28
N LEU A 588 8.54 13.82 -14.25
CA LEU A 588 8.16 14.55 -15.45
C LEU A 588 9.37 14.72 -16.38
N GLY A 589 9.29 14.12 -17.56
CA GLY A 589 10.34 14.17 -18.58
C GLY A 589 10.35 15.44 -19.41
N ASN A 590 9.19 16.11 -19.55
CA ASN A 590 9.03 17.31 -20.35
C ASN A 590 10.03 18.42 -19.96
N ARG A 591 10.44 19.24 -20.92
CA ARG A 591 11.29 20.42 -20.72
C ARG A 591 10.76 21.57 -21.56
N TYR A 592 10.97 22.80 -21.12
CA TYR A 592 10.75 23.96 -21.96
C TYR A 592 11.73 23.98 -23.14
N PRO A 593 11.47 24.75 -24.22
CA PRO A 593 12.33 24.76 -25.42
C PRO A 593 13.81 25.08 -25.18
N ASN A 594 14.12 25.83 -24.13
CA ASN A 594 15.49 26.12 -23.70
C ASN A 594 16.13 25.03 -22.82
N GLY A 595 15.38 24.00 -22.45
CA GLY A 595 15.78 22.90 -21.57
C GLY A 595 15.42 23.06 -20.10
N ASP A 596 14.89 24.22 -19.68
CA ASP A 596 14.53 24.45 -18.27
C ASP A 596 13.35 23.56 -17.85
N PHE A 597 13.33 23.23 -16.55
CA PHE A 597 12.22 22.54 -15.92
C PHE A 597 11.20 23.52 -15.32
N PHE A 598 11.62 24.71 -14.96
CA PHE A 598 10.76 25.76 -14.44
C PHE A 598 10.87 27.04 -15.28
N GLN A 599 9.74 27.64 -15.60
CA GLN A 599 9.65 28.99 -16.18
C GLN A 599 8.43 29.73 -15.61
N ASN A 600 8.61 30.98 -15.15
CA ASN A 600 7.55 31.87 -14.71
C ASN A 600 6.60 31.23 -13.68
N GLY A 601 7.13 30.48 -12.72
CA GLY A 601 6.33 29.79 -11.71
C GLY A 601 5.63 28.50 -12.19
N GLY A 602 5.86 28.05 -13.42
CA GLY A 602 5.25 26.87 -14.01
C GLY A 602 6.22 25.76 -14.33
N GLN A 603 5.70 24.55 -14.40
CA GLN A 603 6.36 23.33 -14.87
C GLN A 603 5.97 23.05 -16.32
N PRO A 604 6.76 22.30 -17.09
CA PRO A 604 6.57 22.09 -18.52
C PRO A 604 5.49 21.06 -18.88
N TRP A 605 4.38 21.02 -18.16
CA TRP A 605 3.29 20.04 -18.38
C TRP A 605 2.68 20.12 -19.77
N ASN A 606 2.72 21.31 -20.41
CA ASN A 606 2.17 21.51 -21.74
C ASN A 606 3.21 21.40 -22.86
N GLU A 607 4.49 21.18 -22.52
CA GLU A 607 5.58 21.00 -23.44
C GLU A 607 5.66 19.54 -23.91
N ASN A 608 4.63 19.08 -24.60
CA ASN A 608 4.41 17.68 -24.92
C ASN A 608 5.10 17.25 -26.22
N PRO A 609 5.48 15.96 -26.35
CA PRO A 609 5.90 15.41 -27.64
C PRO A 609 4.78 15.58 -28.68
N PRO A 610 5.11 15.84 -29.96
CA PRO A 610 4.11 16.06 -31.00
C PRO A 610 3.04 14.96 -31.06
N GLY A 611 1.78 15.32 -30.87
CA GLY A 611 0.64 14.41 -30.94
C GLY A 611 0.41 13.57 -29.68
N PHE A 612 1.17 13.77 -28.62
CA PHE A 612 1.02 13.06 -27.33
C PHE A 612 0.76 14.03 -26.16
N GLY A 613 0.46 13.46 -25.01
CA GLY A 613 0.41 14.13 -23.73
C GLY A 613 1.76 14.17 -23.04
N SER A 614 1.73 14.19 -21.69
CA SER A 614 2.95 14.28 -20.87
C SER A 614 3.89 13.10 -21.09
N LEU A 615 5.18 13.37 -21.03
CA LEU A 615 6.24 12.37 -21.00
C LEU A 615 6.66 12.13 -19.54
N LEU A 616 6.50 10.90 -19.07
CA LEU A 616 7.03 10.45 -17.79
C LEU A 616 8.24 9.54 -18.01
N ILE A 617 9.28 9.72 -17.20
CA ILE A 617 10.50 8.93 -17.29
C ILE A 617 10.78 8.24 -15.96
N GLY A 618 10.99 6.92 -16.00
CA GLY A 618 11.25 6.08 -14.84
C GLY A 618 12.75 5.87 -14.62
N ASN A 619 13.22 6.26 -13.44
CA ASN A 619 14.63 6.12 -13.03
C ASN A 619 14.72 5.56 -11.62
N ASN A 620 15.82 4.84 -11.34
CA ASN A 620 16.23 4.58 -9.97
C ASN A 620 16.78 5.85 -9.33
N GLY A 621 16.75 5.92 -8.00
CA GLY A 621 17.36 7.04 -7.27
C GLY A 621 16.60 7.44 -6.01
N VAL A 622 15.48 6.81 -5.69
CA VAL A 622 14.87 6.98 -4.37
C VAL A 622 15.80 6.40 -3.32
N GLU A 623 16.13 7.23 -2.34
CA GLU A 623 17.04 6.89 -1.24
C GLU A 623 16.42 7.28 0.10
N THR A 624 16.47 6.36 1.07
CA THR A 624 16.00 6.62 2.43
C THR A 624 17.00 6.14 3.47
N LYS A 625 17.12 6.87 4.58
CA LYS A 625 17.96 6.55 5.73
C LYS A 625 17.12 6.61 7.00
N THR A 626 17.08 5.51 7.73
CA THR A 626 16.32 5.40 8.97
C THR A 626 17.21 4.97 10.11
N GLY A 627 17.34 5.84 11.13
CA GLY A 627 17.99 5.51 12.39
C GLY A 627 16.95 5.30 13.47
N GLN A 628 17.12 4.27 14.31
CA GLN A 628 16.16 3.91 15.37
C GLN A 628 16.89 3.56 16.66
N LEU A 629 16.26 3.93 17.79
CA LEU A 629 16.52 3.38 19.11
C LEU A 629 15.24 2.71 19.60
N LEU A 630 15.33 1.42 19.89
CA LEU A 630 14.24 0.61 20.41
C LEU A 630 14.58 0.20 21.85
N LEU A 631 13.70 0.53 22.77
CA LEU A 631 13.78 0.10 24.17
C LEU A 631 12.56 -0.74 24.48
N SER A 632 12.75 -1.89 25.12
CA SER A 632 11.65 -2.71 25.58
C SER A 632 11.88 -3.20 27.00
N ALA A 633 10.78 -3.36 27.73
CA ALA A 633 10.74 -4.02 29.02
C ALA A 633 9.46 -4.87 29.05
N ASP A 634 9.61 -6.14 29.36
CA ASP A 634 8.52 -7.10 29.43
C ASP A 634 8.57 -7.90 30.71
N LYS A 635 7.48 -7.83 31.48
CA LYS A 635 7.18 -8.74 32.57
C LYS A 635 6.09 -9.69 32.08
N PRO A 636 6.43 -10.96 31.80
CA PRO A 636 5.44 -11.94 31.39
C PRO A 636 4.34 -12.11 32.43
N TYR A 637 3.11 -12.31 31.96
CA TYR A 637 2.01 -12.73 32.82
C TYR A 637 2.31 -14.14 33.37
N THR A 638 2.04 -14.31 34.65
CA THR A 638 2.04 -15.62 35.31
C THR A 638 0.79 -15.76 36.15
N GLN A 639 0.27 -16.98 36.30
CA GLN A 639 -0.88 -17.23 37.17
C GLN A 639 -0.62 -16.84 38.64
N GLU A 640 0.62 -16.95 39.11
CA GLU A 640 1.02 -16.59 40.47
C GLU A 640 0.97 -15.08 40.68
N SER A 641 1.46 -14.28 39.75
CA SER A 641 1.42 -12.81 39.84
C SER A 641 0.06 -12.21 39.50
N GLY A 642 -0.71 -12.88 38.65
CA GLY A 642 -2.00 -12.39 38.15
C GLY A 642 -1.89 -11.17 37.25
N TRP A 643 -0.67 -10.78 36.78
CA TRP A 643 -0.48 -9.64 35.91
C TRP A 643 0.77 -9.74 35.04
N GLY A 644 0.72 -9.05 33.91
CA GLY A 644 1.84 -8.85 33.01
C GLY A 644 1.84 -7.44 32.44
N LEU A 645 3.02 -6.93 32.05
CA LEU A 645 3.17 -5.60 31.45
C LEU A 645 4.31 -5.61 30.43
N THR A 646 4.03 -5.10 29.26
CA THR A 646 5.03 -4.84 28.21
C THR A 646 5.09 -3.35 27.93
N ALA A 647 6.29 -2.78 27.93
CA ALA A 647 6.58 -1.40 27.54
C ALA A 647 7.53 -1.42 26.35
N ALA A 648 7.18 -0.72 25.30
CA ALA A 648 8.02 -0.55 24.11
C ALA A 648 8.10 0.94 23.73
N TYR A 649 9.31 1.45 23.70
CA TYR A 649 9.60 2.80 23.23
C TYR A 649 10.47 2.78 21.99
N THR A 650 10.08 3.55 20.99
CA THR A 650 10.85 3.70 19.76
C THR A 650 11.11 5.18 19.50
N PHE A 651 12.37 5.54 19.36
CA PHE A 651 12.79 6.77 18.72
C PHE A 651 13.20 6.44 17.29
N SER A 652 12.62 7.14 16.31
CA SER A 652 12.92 6.93 14.90
C SER A 652 13.17 8.26 14.19
N ARG A 653 14.17 8.27 13.33
CA ARG A 653 14.35 9.36 12.37
C ARG A 653 14.56 8.77 10.99
N ALA A 654 13.58 8.95 10.12
CA ALA A 654 13.64 8.54 8.73
C ALA A 654 13.79 9.78 7.84
N ARG A 655 14.77 9.77 6.96
CA ARG A 655 15.03 10.83 5.98
C ARG A 655 15.18 10.23 4.59
N GLY A 656 14.77 10.97 3.59
CA GLY A 656 14.87 10.55 2.20
C GLY A 656 14.70 11.71 1.23
N ASN A 657 15.09 11.51 -0.01
CA ASN A 657 14.71 12.41 -1.09
C ASN A 657 13.24 12.19 -1.49
N ARG A 658 12.73 10.96 -1.37
CA ARG A 658 11.31 10.58 -1.50
C ARG A 658 11.01 9.38 -0.59
N GLY A 659 9.73 9.11 -0.33
CA GLY A 659 9.31 7.89 0.36
C GLY A 659 9.40 6.67 -0.56
N ASN A 660 9.72 5.51 -0.02
CA ASN A 660 9.80 4.27 -0.81
C ASN A 660 8.46 3.83 -1.42
N ASP A 661 7.33 4.35 -0.92
CA ASP A 661 5.99 4.10 -1.48
C ASP A 661 5.58 5.12 -2.55
N GLU A 662 6.37 6.17 -2.75
CA GLU A 662 6.06 7.21 -3.71
C GLU A 662 6.48 6.77 -5.12
N ARG A 663 5.50 6.70 -6.01
CA ARG A 663 5.69 6.25 -7.40
C ARG A 663 5.98 7.39 -8.37
N TYR A 664 5.62 8.61 -7.99
CA TYR A 664 5.69 9.81 -8.83
C TYR A 664 6.42 10.95 -8.11
N GLY A 665 7.21 11.69 -8.86
CA GLY A 665 7.93 12.87 -8.39
C GLY A 665 7.92 13.94 -9.46
N PHE A 666 7.01 14.94 -9.35
CA PHE A 666 6.83 15.97 -10.38
C PHE A 666 7.34 17.35 -9.97
N ASP A 667 7.83 17.52 -8.73
CA ASP A 667 8.21 18.83 -8.19
C ASP A 667 9.66 19.22 -8.48
N ALA A 668 10.45 18.34 -9.07
CA ALA A 668 11.85 18.58 -9.41
C ALA A 668 12.20 17.96 -10.77
N ALA A 669 13.23 18.46 -11.41
CA ALA A 669 13.65 18.04 -12.75
C ALA A 669 14.13 16.59 -12.80
N THR A 670 14.79 16.12 -11.73
CA THR A 670 15.24 14.73 -11.56
C THR A 670 15.09 14.30 -10.11
N ILE A 671 15.13 13.00 -9.85
CA ILE A 671 15.10 12.49 -8.48
C ILE A 671 16.30 12.97 -7.63
N ALA A 672 17.42 13.27 -8.26
CA ALA A 672 18.62 13.77 -7.58
C ALA A 672 18.47 15.22 -7.09
N ASP A 673 17.55 15.98 -7.66
CA ASP A 673 17.27 17.38 -7.29
C ASP A 673 16.35 17.51 -6.07
N TYR A 674 15.74 16.39 -5.63
CA TYR A 674 14.93 16.40 -4.43
C TYR A 674 15.76 16.54 -3.17
N PRO A 675 15.40 17.46 -2.27
CA PRO A 675 16.11 17.62 -0.99
C PRO A 675 15.90 16.39 -0.10
N PHE A 676 16.93 16.07 0.69
CA PHE A 676 16.89 15.00 1.66
C PHE A 676 16.22 15.48 2.95
N LEU A 677 14.91 15.20 3.11
CA LEU A 677 14.07 15.69 4.20
C LEU A 677 13.64 14.56 5.14
N ASP A 678 13.12 14.92 6.31
CA ASP A 678 12.48 13.97 7.22
C ASP A 678 11.19 13.45 6.56
N LEU A 679 10.96 12.13 6.59
CA LEU A 679 9.81 11.49 5.93
C LEU A 679 8.53 11.66 6.73
N ASN A 680 7.42 11.91 6.05
CA ASN A 680 6.10 12.22 6.66
C ASN A 680 5.39 11.02 7.29
N ALA A 681 5.86 9.80 7.10
CA ALA A 681 5.15 8.61 7.61
C ALA A 681 5.66 8.11 8.97
N VAL A 682 6.74 8.68 9.52
CA VAL A 682 7.42 8.11 10.68
C VAL A 682 7.38 9.05 11.89
N PRO A 683 6.62 8.69 12.94
CA PRO A 683 6.69 9.40 14.23
C PRO A 683 8.10 9.34 14.82
N ARG A 684 8.61 10.48 15.31
CA ARG A 684 9.94 10.50 15.97
C ARG A 684 9.96 9.73 17.27
N HIS A 685 8.88 9.78 18.02
CA HIS A 685 8.76 9.08 19.30
C HIS A 685 7.46 8.28 19.32
N ARG A 686 7.56 7.05 19.76
CA ARG A 686 6.40 6.17 19.98
C ARG A 686 6.60 5.37 21.26
N LEU A 687 5.60 5.41 22.14
CA LEU A 687 5.53 4.59 23.34
C LEU A 687 4.26 3.74 23.30
N VAL A 688 4.42 2.45 23.51
CA VAL A 688 3.31 1.51 23.66
C VAL A 688 3.47 0.80 25.01
N LEU A 689 2.42 0.88 25.82
CA LEU A 689 2.31 0.10 27.06
C LEU A 689 1.13 -0.85 26.90
N THR A 690 1.35 -2.14 27.17
CA THR A 690 0.30 -3.16 27.11
C THR A 690 0.33 -3.93 28.42
N GLY A 691 -0.80 -4.02 29.11
CA GLY A 691 -0.90 -4.73 30.38
C GLY A 691 -2.11 -5.65 30.43
N ILE A 692 -1.98 -6.70 31.21
CA ILE A 692 -3.07 -7.62 31.56
C ILE A 692 -3.07 -7.77 33.09
N TYR A 693 -4.26 -7.87 33.68
CA TYR A 693 -4.46 -8.03 35.12
C TYR A 693 -5.71 -8.88 35.40
N ASP A 694 -5.56 -9.86 36.24
CA ASP A 694 -6.67 -10.67 36.74
C ASP A 694 -7.46 -9.95 37.80
N LEU A 695 -8.73 -9.68 37.52
CA LEU A 695 -9.68 -9.14 38.45
C LEU A 695 -10.39 -10.28 39.19
N PHE A 696 -11.24 -9.90 40.13
CA PHE A 696 -12.10 -10.84 40.84
C PHE A 696 -13.13 -11.48 39.90
N TRP A 697 -13.70 -12.62 40.34
CA TRP A 697 -14.72 -13.39 39.58
C TRP A 697 -14.24 -14.00 38.24
N GLY A 698 -12.95 -14.19 38.06
CA GLY A 698 -12.42 -14.76 36.84
C GLY A 698 -12.56 -13.80 35.62
N ILE A 699 -12.57 -12.51 35.87
CA ILE A 699 -12.53 -11.47 34.84
C ILE A 699 -11.06 -11.10 34.63
N SER A 700 -10.62 -11.07 33.38
CA SER A 700 -9.32 -10.52 32.99
C SER A 700 -9.51 -9.16 32.34
N ALA A 701 -8.76 -8.17 32.83
CA ALA A 701 -8.70 -6.83 32.24
C ALA A 701 -7.41 -6.66 31.47
N SER A 702 -7.49 -6.06 30.29
CA SER A 702 -6.29 -5.64 29.56
C SER A 702 -6.40 -4.18 29.12
N ALA A 703 -5.23 -3.55 29.02
CA ALA A 703 -5.13 -2.16 28.58
C ALA A 703 -3.96 -2.00 27.60
N LYS A 704 -4.15 -1.14 26.61
CA LYS A 704 -3.10 -0.71 25.69
C LYS A 704 -3.10 0.80 25.58
N LEU A 705 -2.00 1.43 26.00
CA LEU A 705 -1.76 2.85 25.79
C LEU A 705 -0.77 3.05 24.65
N THR A 706 -1.16 3.80 23.65
CA THR A 706 -0.28 4.23 22.57
C THR A 706 -0.11 5.73 22.60
N LEU A 707 1.15 6.18 22.63
CA LEU A 707 1.53 7.58 22.53
C LEU A 707 2.54 7.72 21.39
N ALA A 708 2.31 8.62 20.44
CA ALA A 708 3.25 8.89 19.37
C ALA A 708 3.24 10.36 18.96
N THR A 709 4.38 10.90 18.53
CA THR A 709 4.46 12.23 17.94
C THR A 709 3.85 12.24 16.54
N VAL A 710 3.33 13.37 16.11
CA VAL A 710 2.92 13.54 14.70
C VAL A 710 4.16 13.60 13.81
N PRO A 711 4.19 12.87 12.69
CA PRO A 711 5.24 13.01 11.69
C PRO A 711 5.30 14.43 11.11
N PRO A 712 6.46 14.92 10.65
CA PRO A 712 6.54 16.16 9.88
C PRO A 712 5.79 16.02 8.55
N ARG A 713 5.35 17.12 7.95
CA ARG A 713 4.82 17.17 6.59
C ARG A 713 5.83 17.77 5.63
N ASN A 714 6.00 17.12 4.48
CA ASN A 714 6.75 17.68 3.36
C ASN A 714 5.74 18.31 2.39
N GLU A 715 5.97 19.55 2.02
CA GLU A 715 5.12 20.29 1.10
C GLU A 715 5.96 20.93 0.00
N ALA A 716 5.43 20.90 -1.20
CA ALA A 716 5.95 21.68 -2.32
C ALA A 716 5.28 23.06 -2.32
N VAL A 717 6.10 24.11 -2.27
CA VAL A 717 5.64 25.49 -2.17
C VAL A 717 5.94 26.20 -3.47
N SER A 718 4.94 26.77 -4.11
CA SER A 718 5.13 27.54 -5.33
C SER A 718 5.83 28.89 -5.04
N TYR A 719 6.44 29.45 -6.06
CA TYR A 719 7.10 30.75 -6.03
C TYR A 719 6.23 31.86 -5.43
N ASP A 720 4.97 31.92 -5.84
CA ASP A 720 4.04 32.97 -5.41
C ASP A 720 3.64 32.89 -3.93
N GLN A 721 3.81 31.73 -3.29
CA GLN A 721 3.40 31.51 -1.91
C GLN A 721 4.41 32.05 -0.89
N TYR A 722 5.67 32.22 -1.26
CA TYR A 722 6.71 32.70 -0.35
C TYR A 722 7.62 33.79 -0.92
N GLY A 723 7.26 34.40 -2.05
CA GLY A 723 7.97 35.54 -2.62
C GLY A 723 9.39 35.23 -3.08
N GLY A 724 9.63 33.99 -3.55
CA GLY A 724 10.92 33.55 -4.07
C GLY A 724 11.34 34.29 -5.35
N GLN A 725 12.54 34.04 -5.80
CA GLN A 725 13.02 34.56 -7.08
C GLN A 725 12.47 33.72 -8.23
N PRO A 726 12.37 34.21 -9.45
CA PRO A 726 11.87 33.47 -10.61
C PRO A 726 12.60 32.13 -10.89
N SER A 727 13.81 31.97 -10.39
CA SER A 727 14.58 30.71 -10.48
C SER A 727 14.16 29.66 -9.44
N GLU A 728 13.38 30.02 -8.42
CA GLU A 728 12.94 29.15 -7.34
C GLU A 728 11.43 28.93 -7.43
N ASN A 729 10.95 28.32 -8.52
CA ASN A 729 9.52 28.19 -8.81
C ASN A 729 8.80 27.23 -7.87
N ILE A 730 9.47 26.17 -7.42
CA ILE A 730 8.97 25.23 -6.43
C ILE A 730 10.08 24.91 -5.43
N ARG A 731 9.75 24.98 -4.16
CA ARG A 731 10.61 24.59 -3.07
C ARG A 731 9.94 23.54 -2.21
N ILE A 732 10.65 22.45 -1.97
CA ILE A 732 10.15 21.37 -1.10
C ILE A 732 10.69 21.59 0.30
N VAL A 733 9.81 21.65 1.28
CA VAL A 733 10.14 21.95 2.67
C VAL A 733 9.50 20.93 3.62
N SER A 734 10.11 20.75 4.79
CA SER A 734 9.56 19.97 5.88
C SER A 734 9.04 20.90 6.97
N VAL A 735 7.81 20.71 7.39
CA VAL A 735 7.14 21.49 8.44
C VAL A 735 6.78 20.56 9.59
N ASP A 736 7.26 20.88 10.78
CA ASP A 736 6.90 20.16 11.99
C ASP A 736 5.44 20.41 12.38
N ALA A 737 4.79 19.38 12.92
CA ALA A 737 3.44 19.50 13.43
C ALA A 737 3.34 20.55 14.54
N PRO A 738 2.18 21.26 14.63
CA PRO A 738 1.98 22.24 15.68
C PRO A 738 2.13 21.62 17.06
N GLY A 739 2.86 22.31 17.92
CA GLY A 739 3.04 21.88 19.29
C GLY A 739 4.10 20.84 19.55
N GLY A 740 4.57 20.06 18.58
CA GLY A 740 5.74 19.13 18.56
C GLY A 740 6.11 18.38 19.83
N LYS A 741 5.25 18.33 20.86
CA LYS A 741 5.52 17.77 22.17
C LYS A 741 4.93 16.40 22.31
N PHE A 742 5.68 15.50 22.90
CA PHE A 742 5.35 14.08 22.99
C PHE A 742 4.07 13.77 23.80
N ILE A 743 3.82 14.43 24.93
CA ILE A 743 2.73 14.03 25.83
C ILE A 743 1.88 15.18 26.33
N ALA A 744 2.42 16.37 26.54
CA ALA A 744 1.77 17.29 27.43
C ALA A 744 1.09 18.47 26.75
N GLY A 745 -0.10 18.69 27.21
CA GLY A 745 -0.80 19.95 27.21
C GLY A 745 -1.05 20.56 25.83
N GLY A 746 -2.26 20.84 25.54
CA GLY A 746 -2.71 21.39 24.28
C GLY A 746 -3.47 20.36 23.45
N ASP A 747 -4.07 20.80 22.40
CA ASP A 747 -5.02 19.99 21.63
C ASP A 747 -4.36 19.07 20.62
N ILE A 748 -3.01 19.05 20.54
CA ILE A 748 -2.34 18.37 19.45
C ILE A 748 -1.09 17.70 19.90
N PHE A 749 -1.19 16.45 19.98
CA PHE A 749 0.03 15.74 20.13
C PHE A 749 -0.10 14.39 19.56
N GLY A 750 0.22 14.17 18.37
CA GLY A 750 0.40 12.88 17.92
C GLY A 750 -0.79 11.95 18.19
N THR A 751 -0.54 10.69 18.17
CA THR A 751 -1.49 9.67 18.56
C THR A 751 -1.47 9.48 20.07
N ARG A 752 -2.64 9.62 20.71
CA ARG A 752 -2.91 9.24 22.10
C ARG A 752 -4.09 8.31 22.08
N GLN A 753 -3.91 7.08 22.46
CA GLN A 753 -4.99 6.10 22.45
C GLN A 753 -4.86 5.17 23.64
N LEU A 754 -5.92 5.07 24.39
CA LEU A 754 -6.06 4.08 25.45
C LEU A 754 -7.18 3.12 25.06
N ASP A 755 -6.82 1.87 24.85
CA ASP A 755 -7.76 0.78 24.60
C ASP A 755 -7.88 -0.06 25.87
N LEU A 756 -9.10 -0.40 26.25
CA LEU A 756 -9.41 -1.23 27.40
C LEU A 756 -10.20 -2.45 26.97
N SER A 757 -9.95 -3.59 27.57
CA SER A 757 -10.69 -4.80 27.31
C SER A 757 -11.02 -5.52 28.63
N LEU A 758 -12.23 -6.04 28.73
CA LEU A 758 -12.66 -6.94 29.79
C LEU A 758 -13.13 -8.24 29.16
N SER A 759 -12.60 -9.36 29.65
CA SER A 759 -13.01 -10.69 29.20
C SER A 759 -13.32 -11.59 30.39
N LYS A 760 -14.26 -12.51 30.18
CA LYS A 760 -14.60 -13.54 31.14
C LYS A 760 -14.78 -14.87 30.46
N ASP A 761 -14.04 -15.86 30.94
CA ASP A 761 -14.18 -17.24 30.53
C ASP A 761 -15.12 -17.96 31.49
N MET A 762 -16.10 -18.64 30.93
CA MET A 762 -17.09 -19.43 31.65
C MET A 762 -16.93 -20.89 31.22
N HIS A 763 -16.37 -21.72 32.08
CA HIS A 763 -16.30 -23.15 31.84
C HIS A 763 -17.66 -23.78 32.11
N VAL A 764 -18.41 -24.08 31.05
CA VAL A 764 -19.76 -24.68 31.13
C VAL A 764 -19.64 -26.17 31.42
N THR A 765 -18.65 -26.82 30.84
CA THR A 765 -18.20 -28.22 31.12
C THR A 765 -16.69 -28.27 31.10
N GLU A 766 -16.09 -29.42 31.40
CA GLU A 766 -14.64 -29.62 31.27
C GLU A 766 -14.16 -29.39 29.82
N ALA A 767 -15.00 -29.68 28.85
CA ALA A 767 -14.68 -29.56 27.43
C ALA A 767 -15.25 -28.29 26.74
N LEU A 768 -16.14 -27.52 27.40
CA LEU A 768 -16.83 -26.40 26.79
C LEU A 768 -16.58 -25.11 27.55
N THR A 769 -15.95 -24.15 26.91
CA THR A 769 -15.75 -22.80 27.44
C THR A 769 -16.47 -21.77 26.58
N VAL A 770 -17.20 -20.88 27.23
CA VAL A 770 -17.81 -19.69 26.62
C VAL A 770 -17.07 -18.46 27.12
N GLN A 771 -16.49 -17.71 26.20
CA GLN A 771 -15.84 -16.43 26.49
C GLN A 771 -16.74 -15.27 26.06
N VAL A 772 -16.89 -14.28 26.92
CA VAL A 772 -17.53 -13.00 26.58
C VAL A 772 -16.51 -11.88 26.77
N ARG A 773 -16.43 -10.95 25.82
CA ARG A 773 -15.45 -9.88 25.86
C ARG A 773 -16.04 -8.56 25.36
N GLY A 774 -15.68 -7.48 26.03
CA GLY A 774 -15.95 -6.10 25.61
C GLY A 774 -14.64 -5.34 25.41
N ASP A 775 -14.44 -4.79 24.21
CA ASP A 775 -13.28 -3.97 23.86
C ASP A 775 -13.70 -2.52 23.67
N LEU A 776 -13.18 -1.62 24.50
CA LEU A 776 -13.42 -0.19 24.42
C LEU A 776 -12.19 0.49 23.81
N ILE A 777 -12.24 0.70 22.50
CA ILE A 777 -11.17 1.36 21.73
C ILE A 777 -11.24 2.86 21.99
N ASN A 778 -10.08 3.49 22.16
CA ASN A 778 -9.93 4.91 22.49
C ASN A 778 -10.85 5.31 23.68
N ALA A 779 -10.75 4.60 24.79
CA ALA A 779 -11.64 4.71 25.96
C ALA A 779 -11.80 6.15 26.49
N LEU A 780 -10.74 6.97 26.41
CA LEU A 780 -10.76 8.38 26.81
C LEU A 780 -11.25 9.32 25.70
N ASN A 781 -11.59 8.77 24.53
CA ASN A 781 -12.07 9.53 23.38
C ASN A 781 -11.11 10.66 22.97
N PHE A 782 -9.80 10.38 22.98
CA PHE A 782 -8.80 11.33 22.51
C PHE A 782 -9.04 11.68 21.04
N ARG A 783 -8.84 12.96 20.71
CA ARG A 783 -8.86 13.44 19.34
C ARG A 783 -7.45 13.45 18.80
N ASN A 784 -7.20 12.61 17.80
CA ASN A 784 -5.91 12.49 17.14
C ASN A 784 -6.11 12.91 15.68
N TYR A 785 -5.56 14.05 15.32
CA TYR A 785 -5.71 14.59 13.97
C TYR A 785 -4.58 14.04 13.11
N ASP A 786 -4.91 13.54 11.91
CA ASP A 786 -3.94 13.03 10.94
C ASP A 786 -3.41 14.14 10.03
N GLN A 787 -4.14 15.24 9.93
CA GLN A 787 -3.79 16.37 9.09
C GLN A 787 -3.79 17.66 9.88
N TYR A 788 -2.85 18.51 9.58
CA TYR A 788 -2.79 19.90 10.00
C TYR A 788 -2.58 20.80 8.78
N ALA A 789 -3.21 21.97 8.79
CA ALA A 789 -3.01 22.97 7.75
C ALA A 789 -1.66 23.65 7.93
N ILE A 790 -1.00 23.97 6.85
CA ILE A 790 0.22 24.78 6.83
C ILE A 790 -0.16 26.17 6.33
N ASP A 791 0.07 27.17 7.19
CA ASP A 791 -0.06 28.58 6.83
C ASP A 791 1.33 29.09 6.43
N TRP A 792 1.47 29.54 5.20
CA TRP A 792 2.73 29.97 4.63
C TRP A 792 3.10 31.43 4.96
N GLY A 793 2.20 32.17 5.62
CA GLY A 793 2.40 33.61 5.88
C GLY A 793 2.19 34.47 4.62
N GLN A 794 1.66 35.67 4.79
CA GLN A 794 1.33 36.56 3.66
C GLN A 794 2.39 37.66 3.39
N ASP A 795 3.47 37.68 4.16
CA ASP A 795 4.39 38.83 4.21
C ASP A 795 5.64 38.72 3.33
N GLY A 796 5.67 37.80 2.36
CA GLY A 796 6.86 37.56 1.54
C GLY A 796 8.05 36.95 2.31
N VAL A 797 7.89 36.66 3.60
CA VAL A 797 8.84 35.94 4.43
C VAL A 797 8.31 34.54 4.64
N TYR A 798 9.04 33.58 4.12
CA TYR A 798 8.74 32.17 4.36
C TYR A 798 8.76 31.86 5.87
N ASN A 799 7.58 31.74 6.46
CA ASN A 799 7.42 31.38 7.87
C ASN A 799 6.21 30.44 8.02
N PRO A 800 6.38 29.16 7.68
CA PRO A 800 5.29 28.21 7.71
C PRO A 800 4.82 27.98 9.16
N ARG A 801 3.53 28.09 9.38
CA ARG A 801 2.87 27.78 10.63
C ARG A 801 1.91 26.64 10.43
N ALA A 802 2.01 25.65 11.26
CA ALA A 802 1.04 24.57 11.26
C ALA A 802 -0.15 24.94 12.15
N SER A 803 -1.35 24.72 11.66
CA SER A 803 -2.60 24.90 12.39
C SER A 803 -3.47 23.64 12.32
N ILE A 804 -4.36 23.47 13.32
CA ILE A 804 -5.27 22.32 13.35
C ILE A 804 -6.58 22.65 12.68
N ASN A 805 -7.04 21.75 11.85
CA ASN A 805 -8.45 21.70 11.49
C ASN A 805 -9.20 20.87 12.56
N GLN A 806 -9.88 21.55 13.49
CA GLN A 806 -10.62 20.90 14.59
C GLN A 806 -11.78 19.99 14.10
N TYR A 807 -12.18 20.11 12.85
CA TYR A 807 -13.20 19.29 12.20
C TYR A 807 -12.59 18.34 11.14
N GLY A 808 -11.27 18.32 11.03
CA GLY A 808 -10.57 17.44 10.08
C GLY A 808 -10.66 15.96 10.44
N ALA A 809 -10.16 15.13 9.55
CA ALA A 809 -10.09 13.70 9.78
C ALA A 809 -9.27 13.38 11.03
N LEU A 810 -9.64 12.31 11.72
CA LEU A 810 -8.92 11.81 12.88
C LEU A 810 -8.08 10.61 12.45
N SER A 811 -6.83 10.54 12.91
CA SER A 811 -5.94 9.40 12.67
C SER A 811 -6.33 8.14 13.45
N THR A 812 -7.26 8.27 14.39
CA THR A 812 -7.80 7.16 15.17
C THR A 812 -9.32 7.24 15.23
N SER A 813 -9.96 6.09 15.35
CA SER A 813 -11.40 6.03 15.56
C SER A 813 -11.81 6.75 16.84
N PRO A 814 -13.00 7.37 16.90
CA PRO A 814 -13.56 7.84 18.16
C PRO A 814 -13.75 6.66 19.12
N ARG A 815 -13.99 6.93 20.40
CA ARG A 815 -14.28 5.87 21.36
C ARG A 815 -15.38 4.95 20.81
N THR A 816 -15.04 3.65 20.71
CA THR A 816 -15.92 2.63 20.13
C THR A 816 -15.89 1.38 20.99
N LEU A 817 -17.06 0.84 21.31
CA LEU A 817 -17.22 -0.41 22.02
C LEU A 817 -17.48 -1.54 21.01
N PHE A 818 -16.68 -2.61 21.10
CA PHE A 818 -16.94 -3.89 20.45
C PHE A 818 -17.37 -4.91 21.47
N LEU A 819 -18.37 -5.68 21.14
CA LEU A 819 -18.79 -6.83 21.94
C LEU A 819 -18.48 -8.11 21.14
N SER A 820 -17.93 -9.09 21.83
CA SER A 820 -17.64 -10.40 21.22
C SER A 820 -17.99 -11.54 22.16
N ALA A 821 -18.34 -12.65 21.54
CA ALA A 821 -18.53 -13.93 22.21
C ALA A 821 -17.79 -15.03 21.43
N ARG A 822 -17.26 -16.01 22.18
CA ARG A 822 -16.53 -17.15 21.62
C ARG A 822 -16.91 -18.41 22.37
N ILE A 823 -17.07 -19.48 21.62
CA ILE A 823 -17.34 -20.82 22.15
C ILE A 823 -16.19 -21.72 21.72
N ILE A 824 -15.58 -22.40 22.67
CA ILE A 824 -14.42 -23.30 22.45
C ILE A 824 -14.73 -24.65 23.08
N TRP A 825 -14.50 -25.72 22.34
CA TRP A 825 -14.69 -27.11 22.80
C TRP A 825 -13.62 -28.08 22.33
#